data_4f64fb237d6cefbce80ff6501ca74368
#
_entry.id   4f64fb237d6cefbce80ff6501ca74368
#
_cell.length_a   1.000
_cell.length_b   1.000
_cell.length_c   1.000
_cell.angle_alpha   90.00
_cell.angle_beta   90.00
_cell.angle_gamma   90.00
#
_symmetry.space_group_name_H-M   'P 1'
#
loop_
_entity.id
_entity.type
_entity.pdbx_description
1 polymer ?
#
loop_
_entity_poly.entity_id
_entity_poly.type
_entity_poly.pdbx_seq_one_letter_code
_entity_poly.pdbx_strand_id
1 'polypeptide(L)'
;MAKFSNSSGSLYLNLYVDQGSQSITANTSTVSWRMTVSRTGAYYTHNKQGDSTLSLNLDGRNVHYSYPTWETSGEEYTLASGSSTISHNADGTKTLPVSCTFNPNNGLHGTITVSASLSLTTIPRSSSVSVSAGVIGSAVTININRQSSSFKHTVRYAWAGKSGTIATDVDTSTSWTIPLDFANDIPNSASGTGTIYVDTYSGSTKTGTQSTTLTASVPANVKPTFTGVSLSDLNGAAQNLIPKSDTFIQVISNIKVAFNGAVGSYGSSIAGYYAEIVGKNQSTSSNGGSLGIMNYHGTIKIRASVSDSRGRWSDTREVSVTVLEYFAPALSFSIARTGSTSSTLTVTRNAKIAPLTVAGSQKNSMTLTFKVARLGTTNFQVDTGPATGSWTSISNLVNSQANLAGNYLANQSWVVIGTLEDKFTRTEFMVNVATESVVLSYDRSGVGINKIRERGALDVKGDVYVNDKPIQQYRLTDNNGGLSRGSAQWDDIWNKQATEFGWRNGKYADNPTGNDWGLYQNFWLDSWKGVQFFTGITSNRFFFRTYNSGNRWAPTQWKEIVTKDDIQSTTWQNLPLQNGWTHHQQYNNIQFSKTFDGVVYLRGSAHKGKTANETVIGTLPVGFRPTQTLFVSALNNSYTVATLGIYSNGNIVVKSNVDATWLNVDNVAFKI
;
A
#
# COMPACT_ATOMS: atom_id res chain seq x y z
N MET A 1 59.23 30.78 3.17
CA MET A 1 59.31 31.72 4.32
C MET A 1 58.44 32.94 4.00
N ALA A 2 57.44 33.19 4.80
CA ALA A 2 56.62 34.39 4.68
C ALA A 2 57.37 35.57 5.24
N LYS A 3 57.33 36.72 4.52
CA LYS A 3 57.93 37.98 4.94
C LYS A 3 56.82 39.00 5.21
N PHE A 4 56.87 39.58 6.39
CA PHE A 4 56.02 40.67 6.82
C PHE A 4 56.92 41.89 7.16
N SER A 5 56.52 43.07 6.76
CA SER A 5 57.37 44.25 6.93
C SER A 5 56.52 45.45 7.31
N ASN A 6 57.12 46.32 8.12
CA ASN A 6 56.60 47.64 8.40
C ASN A 6 57.79 48.60 8.60
N SER A 7 57.60 49.91 8.57
CA SER A 7 58.69 50.89 8.61
C SER A 7 58.39 52.10 9.48
N SER A 8 59.42 52.70 9.96
CA SER A 8 59.43 54.05 10.48
C SER A 8 60.42 54.90 9.64
N GLY A 9 59.89 55.78 8.77
CA GLY A 9 60.70 56.49 7.77
C GLY A 9 61.37 55.47 6.82
N SER A 10 62.70 55.60 6.70
CA SER A 10 63.50 54.75 5.81
C SER A 10 63.90 53.40 6.42
N LEU A 11 63.68 53.19 7.72
CA LEU A 11 64.01 51.92 8.43
C LEU A 11 62.86 50.97 8.38
N TYR A 12 63.11 49.78 7.90
CA TYR A 12 62.17 48.67 7.81
C TYR A 12 62.48 47.59 8.85
N LEU A 13 61.47 47.13 9.59
CA LEU A 13 61.48 45.92 10.31
C LEU A 13 60.87 44.81 9.45
N ASN A 14 61.58 43.70 9.25
CA ASN A 14 61.09 42.56 8.53
C ASN A 14 61.04 41.39 9.48
N LEU A 15 59.89 40.75 9.52
CA LEU A 15 59.66 39.47 10.20
C LEU A 15 59.51 38.37 9.15
N TYR A 16 60.37 37.42 9.18
CA TYR A 16 60.32 36.21 8.38
C TYR A 16 59.81 35.07 9.25
N VAL A 17 58.82 34.35 8.80
CA VAL A 17 58.23 33.23 9.50
C VAL A 17 58.08 32.07 8.52
N ASP A 18 58.52 30.90 8.94
CA ASP A 18 58.43 29.71 8.11
C ASP A 18 57.99 28.51 8.94
N GLN A 19 57.09 27.74 8.38
CA GLN A 19 56.67 26.50 9.01
C GLN A 19 57.69 25.38 8.73
N GLY A 20 58.21 24.77 9.79
CA GLY A 20 59.09 23.61 9.72
C GLY A 20 58.35 22.29 9.89
N SER A 21 58.92 21.38 10.63
CA SER A 21 58.35 20.03 10.87
C SER A 21 57.07 20.08 11.67
N GLN A 22 56.20 19.11 11.39
CA GLN A 22 54.96 18.87 12.14
C GLN A 22 55.06 17.62 13.00
N SER A 23 54.49 17.65 14.19
CA SER A 23 54.25 16.50 15.02
C SER A 23 52.76 16.18 15.04
N ILE A 24 52.37 15.16 14.32
CA ILE A 24 50.96 14.71 14.30
C ILE A 24 50.51 14.30 15.72
N THR A 25 51.37 13.58 16.46
CA THR A 25 51.05 13.09 17.81
C THR A 25 50.89 14.24 18.81
N ALA A 26 51.78 15.20 18.82
CA ALA A 26 51.70 16.36 19.71
C ALA A 26 50.73 17.44 19.23
N ASN A 27 50.26 17.37 17.98
CA ASN A 27 49.44 18.41 17.32
C ASN A 27 50.17 19.79 17.30
N THR A 28 51.43 19.77 16.94
CA THR A 28 52.29 20.98 16.94
C THR A 28 53.03 21.11 15.63
N SER A 29 53.37 22.34 15.27
CA SER A 29 54.34 22.66 14.22
C SER A 29 55.50 23.41 14.81
N THR A 30 56.72 23.12 14.33
CA THR A 30 57.85 23.97 14.58
C THR A 30 57.76 25.19 13.59
N VAL A 31 57.92 26.35 14.10
CA VAL A 31 57.96 27.57 13.32
C VAL A 31 59.28 28.25 13.54
N SER A 32 60.08 28.41 12.48
CA SER A 32 61.28 29.20 12.50
C SER A 32 60.95 30.67 12.19
N TRP A 33 61.64 31.55 12.85
CA TRP A 33 61.45 32.96 12.67
C TRP A 33 62.79 33.67 12.64
N ARG A 34 62.83 34.78 11.88
CA ARG A 34 63.96 35.66 11.80
C ARG A 34 63.48 37.09 11.68
N MET A 35 64.01 37.94 12.50
CA MET A 35 63.74 39.38 12.48
C MET A 35 64.97 40.13 11.96
N THR A 36 64.78 40.98 11.02
CA THR A 36 65.85 41.79 10.41
C THR A 36 65.43 43.24 10.33
N VAL A 37 66.42 44.10 10.32
CA VAL A 37 66.21 45.46 9.88
C VAL A 37 66.91 45.72 8.54
N SER A 38 66.28 46.53 7.71
CA SER A 38 66.84 47.00 6.46
C SER A 38 66.48 48.45 6.26
N ARG A 39 67.15 49.12 5.37
CA ARG A 39 66.88 50.56 5.06
C ARG A 39 66.83 50.84 3.57
N THR A 40 65.98 51.78 3.19
CA THR A 40 66.00 52.35 1.85
C THR A 40 66.92 53.59 1.82
N GLY A 41 67.86 53.65 0.84
CA GLY A 41 68.81 54.74 0.66
C GLY A 41 70.21 54.41 1.21
N ALA A 42 71.21 55.16 0.82
CA ALA A 42 72.66 54.91 1.01
C ALA A 42 73.23 55.34 2.37
N TYR A 43 72.37 55.77 3.30
CA TYR A 43 72.85 56.24 4.60
C TYR A 43 72.93 55.08 5.61
N TYR A 44 74.04 55.01 6.32
CA TYR A 44 74.25 54.11 7.43
C TYR A 44 73.42 54.53 8.64
N THR A 45 72.78 53.60 9.26
CA THR A 45 71.95 53.78 10.48
C THR A 45 72.23 52.63 11.46
N HIS A 46 72.42 52.99 12.72
CA HIS A 46 72.75 51.98 13.76
C HIS A 46 72.30 52.43 15.15
N ASN A 47 72.33 51.51 16.06
CA ASN A 47 72.40 51.68 17.51
C ASN A 47 73.28 50.54 18.08
N LYS A 48 74.47 50.91 18.61
CA LYS A 48 75.46 49.99 19.15
C LYS A 48 75.51 49.98 20.71
N GLN A 49 74.57 50.69 21.36
CA GLN A 49 74.55 50.85 22.82
C GLN A 49 73.88 49.74 23.53
N GLY A 50 73.06 48.91 22.84
CA GLY A 50 72.34 47.79 23.44
C GLY A 50 71.12 48.20 24.26
N ASP A 51 70.55 49.36 23.96
CA ASP A 51 69.34 49.95 24.57
C ASP A 51 68.09 49.90 23.65
N SER A 52 68.29 49.44 22.42
CA SER A 52 67.16 49.08 21.54
C SER A 52 66.36 47.93 22.12
N THR A 53 65.06 47.92 21.90
CA THR A 53 64.27 46.80 22.36
C THR A 53 63.65 46.07 21.19
N LEU A 54 63.67 44.72 21.23
CA LEU A 54 63.09 43.87 20.23
C LEU A 54 62.20 42.82 20.93
N SER A 55 60.97 42.69 20.50
CA SER A 55 60.10 41.64 21.01
C SER A 55 59.37 40.91 19.85
N LEU A 56 59.15 39.61 20.02
CA LEU A 56 58.35 38.79 19.12
C LEU A 56 57.24 38.07 19.89
N ASN A 57 56.08 38.23 19.42
CA ASN A 57 54.91 37.55 19.92
C ASN A 57 54.41 36.57 18.86
N LEU A 58 54.31 35.34 19.21
CA LEU A 58 53.68 34.30 18.41
C LEU A 58 52.51 33.72 19.18
N ASP A 59 51.35 33.67 18.58
CA ASP A 59 50.13 33.09 19.19
C ASP A 59 49.76 33.74 20.54
N GLY A 60 49.96 35.07 20.65
CA GLY A 60 49.70 35.83 21.88
C GLY A 60 50.75 35.65 22.98
N ARG A 61 51.81 34.90 22.75
CA ARG A 61 52.89 34.66 23.72
C ARG A 61 54.16 35.36 23.29
N ASN A 62 54.85 36.01 24.22
CA ASN A 62 56.17 36.54 23.95
C ASN A 62 57.17 35.36 23.87
N VAL A 63 57.75 35.14 22.69
CA VAL A 63 58.71 34.05 22.40
C VAL A 63 60.14 34.55 22.29
N HIS A 64 60.31 35.86 22.15
CA HIS A 64 61.62 36.50 22.13
C HIS A 64 61.53 37.93 22.65
N TYR A 65 62.46 38.30 23.52
CA TYR A 65 62.68 39.66 23.96
C TYR A 65 64.21 39.86 24.11
N SER A 66 64.73 40.92 23.50
CA SER A 66 66.14 41.20 23.56
C SER A 66 66.44 42.70 23.43
N TYR A 67 67.67 43.02 23.71
CA TYR A 67 68.24 44.38 23.52
C TYR A 67 69.34 44.37 22.43
N PRO A 68 68.99 44.28 21.15
CA PRO A 68 69.96 44.12 20.09
C PRO A 68 70.76 45.38 19.86
N THR A 69 72.04 45.19 19.59
CA THR A 69 72.82 46.22 18.84
C THR A 69 72.61 45.96 17.34
N TRP A 70 72.50 46.98 16.57
CA TRP A 70 72.16 46.77 15.17
C TRP A 70 72.74 47.88 14.28
N GLU A 71 72.95 47.57 13.02
CA GLU A 71 73.41 48.50 11.98
C GLU A 71 72.85 48.06 10.61
N THR A 72 72.57 49.00 9.74
CA THR A 72 72.23 48.72 8.35
C THR A 72 72.53 49.87 7.44
N SER A 73 73.07 49.59 6.25
CA SER A 73 73.37 50.53 5.15
C SER A 73 72.55 50.22 3.88
N GLY A 74 71.47 49.60 3.99
CA GLY A 74 70.61 49.14 2.91
C GLY A 74 70.40 47.61 2.85
N GLU A 75 71.36 46.85 3.32
CA GLU A 75 71.25 45.39 3.44
C GLU A 75 70.50 44.98 4.71
N GLU A 76 69.95 43.78 4.69
CA GLU A 76 69.27 43.22 5.88
C GLU A 76 70.28 42.85 6.98
N TYR A 77 70.10 43.44 8.13
CA TYR A 77 70.79 43.03 9.35
C TYR A 77 69.91 42.18 10.24
N THR A 78 70.38 41.02 10.60
CA THR A 78 69.61 40.11 11.46
C THR A 78 69.67 40.53 12.93
N LEU A 79 68.52 40.89 13.48
CA LEU A 79 68.36 41.22 14.90
C LEU A 79 68.31 40.04 15.80
N ALA A 80 67.52 39.05 15.40
CA ALA A 80 67.38 37.79 16.09
C ALA A 80 66.74 36.72 15.16
N SER A 81 66.99 35.46 15.49
CA SER A 81 66.33 34.33 14.84
C SER A 81 66.16 33.20 15.86
N GLY A 82 65.22 32.34 15.58
CA GLY A 82 64.98 31.21 16.44
C GLY A 82 63.88 30.32 15.90
N SER A 83 63.44 29.43 16.73
CA SER A 83 62.30 28.56 16.44
C SER A 83 61.38 28.44 17.65
N SER A 84 60.12 28.19 17.40
CA SER A 84 59.09 28.01 18.43
C SER A 84 58.17 26.85 18.05
N THR A 85 57.72 26.13 19.04
CA THR A 85 56.69 25.10 18.84
C THR A 85 55.34 25.72 19.04
N ILE A 86 54.47 25.61 18.02
CA ILE A 86 53.11 26.15 18.00
C ILE A 86 52.12 25.01 18.06
N SER A 87 51.24 25.08 19.02
CA SER A 87 50.09 24.13 19.12
C SER A 87 49.01 24.50 18.13
N HIS A 88 48.49 23.53 17.43
CA HIS A 88 47.34 23.67 16.56
C HIS A 88 46.01 23.55 17.32
N ASN A 89 44.90 23.97 16.72
CA ASN A 89 43.56 23.72 17.20
C ASN A 89 43.27 22.22 17.26
N ALA A 90 42.23 21.83 17.97
CA ALA A 90 41.84 20.41 18.10
C ALA A 90 41.58 19.73 16.74
N ASP A 91 41.14 20.47 15.75
CA ASP A 91 40.90 19.99 14.37
C ASP A 91 42.17 19.97 13.50
N GLY A 92 43.33 20.36 14.06
CA GLY A 92 44.62 20.42 13.37
C GLY A 92 44.85 21.69 12.57
N THR A 93 43.89 22.58 12.47
CA THR A 93 44.06 23.86 11.81
C THR A 93 44.82 24.84 12.70
N LYS A 94 45.49 25.80 12.12
CA LYS A 94 46.09 26.91 12.86
C LYS A 94 46.30 28.09 11.95
N THR A 95 45.75 29.23 12.33
CA THR A 95 46.18 30.53 11.87
C THR A 95 47.00 31.18 12.98
N LEU A 96 48.27 31.31 12.74
CA LEU A 96 49.26 31.83 13.71
C LEU A 96 49.28 33.37 13.62
N PRO A 97 48.78 34.08 14.63
CA PRO A 97 49.04 35.51 14.71
C PRO A 97 50.50 35.75 15.10
N VAL A 98 51.13 36.62 14.40
CA VAL A 98 52.52 37.02 14.62
C VAL A 98 52.62 38.54 14.77
N SER A 99 53.35 38.98 15.75
CA SER A 99 53.60 40.39 15.95
C SER A 99 55.01 40.61 16.49
N CYS A 100 55.82 41.41 15.85
CA CYS A 100 57.07 41.84 16.38
C CYS A 100 57.15 43.37 16.51
N THR A 101 57.75 43.81 17.59
CA THR A 101 57.98 45.24 17.86
C THR A 101 59.44 45.51 18.06
N PHE A 102 59.96 46.49 17.37
CA PHE A 102 61.29 46.93 17.47
C PHE A 102 61.31 48.43 17.77
N ASN A 103 61.88 48.79 18.91
CA ASN A 103 62.25 50.20 19.16
C ASN A 103 63.76 50.39 18.88
N PRO A 104 64.09 51.08 17.81
CA PRO A 104 65.49 51.30 17.41
C PRO A 104 66.29 52.17 18.38
N ASN A 105 65.61 52.97 19.18
CA ASN A 105 66.16 53.93 20.16
C ASN A 105 67.40 54.71 19.66
N ASN A 106 67.31 55.17 18.44
CA ASN A 106 68.43 55.91 17.78
C ASN A 106 68.13 57.39 17.54
N GLY A 107 67.06 57.92 18.09
CA GLY A 107 66.62 59.29 17.97
C GLY A 107 66.13 59.74 16.55
N LEU A 108 66.17 58.84 15.56
CA LEU A 108 65.80 59.13 14.16
C LEU A 108 64.53 58.39 13.74
N HIS A 109 64.28 57.23 14.29
CA HIS A 109 63.17 56.32 13.93
C HIS A 109 62.35 55.94 15.14
N GLY A 110 61.04 55.95 14.99
CA GLY A 110 60.11 55.52 16.04
C GLY A 110 60.00 54.04 16.10
N THR A 111 59.26 53.55 17.13
CA THR A 111 58.97 52.13 17.30
C THR A 111 58.21 51.57 16.06
N ILE A 112 58.66 50.45 15.55
CA ILE A 112 58.11 49.77 14.41
C ILE A 112 57.44 48.51 14.92
N THR A 113 56.12 48.29 14.59
CA THR A 113 55.43 47.06 14.87
C THR A 113 54.98 46.44 13.56
N VAL A 114 55.29 45.18 13.39
CA VAL A 114 54.76 44.30 12.32
C VAL A 114 53.75 43.36 12.95
N SER A 115 52.53 43.38 12.45
CA SER A 115 51.47 42.44 12.86
C SER A 115 50.89 41.78 11.63
N ALA A 116 50.81 40.48 11.66
CA ALA A 116 50.30 39.65 10.56
C ALA A 116 49.75 38.30 11.09
N SER A 117 49.30 37.51 10.19
CA SER A 117 48.93 36.12 10.48
C SER A 117 49.48 35.20 9.39
N LEU A 118 49.86 33.98 9.79
CA LEU A 118 50.35 32.93 8.91
C LEU A 118 49.42 31.70 9.08
N SER A 119 48.82 31.26 8.00
CA SER A 119 48.10 29.99 8.00
C SER A 119 49.10 28.84 7.94
N LEU A 120 49.14 28.02 8.97
CA LEU A 120 49.97 26.82 9.00
C LEU A 120 49.25 25.68 8.28
N THR A 121 50.04 24.78 7.70
CA THR A 121 49.51 23.57 7.08
C THR A 121 48.76 22.74 8.14
N THR A 122 47.55 22.38 7.82
CA THR A 122 46.69 21.58 8.72
C THR A 122 47.38 20.26 9.06
N ILE A 123 47.43 19.93 10.35
CA ILE A 123 47.92 18.62 10.84
C ILE A 123 46.77 17.62 10.74
N PRO A 124 46.95 16.52 10.04
CA PRO A 124 45.90 15.47 10.01
C PRO A 124 45.59 15.01 11.43
N ARG A 125 44.30 14.97 11.80
CA ARG A 125 43.88 14.55 13.16
C ARG A 125 43.04 13.28 13.16
N SER A 126 42.11 13.18 12.29
CA SER A 126 41.22 12.03 12.15
C SER A 126 41.02 11.67 10.71
N SER A 127 40.94 10.38 10.42
CA SER A 127 40.63 9.85 9.11
C SER A 127 39.12 9.74 8.98
N SER A 128 38.58 10.14 7.83
CA SER A 128 37.16 9.97 7.58
C SER A 128 36.80 8.50 7.30
N VAL A 129 35.57 8.15 7.60
CA VAL A 129 35.06 6.78 7.46
C VAL A 129 33.81 6.75 6.60
N SER A 130 33.67 5.72 5.80
CA SER A 130 32.48 5.44 5.02
C SER A 130 32.14 3.94 5.07
N VAL A 131 30.89 3.65 5.05
CA VAL A 131 30.35 2.30 4.96
C VAL A 131 29.09 2.35 4.10
N SER A 132 28.91 1.37 3.23
CA SER A 132 27.66 1.20 2.49
C SER A 132 26.59 0.58 3.37
N ALA A 133 25.33 0.75 2.97
CA ALA A 133 24.24 0.02 3.60
C ALA A 133 24.50 -1.49 3.54
N GLY A 134 24.23 -2.18 4.66
CA GLY A 134 24.49 -3.60 4.81
C GLY A 134 23.23 -4.43 5.05
N VAL A 135 23.44 -5.72 5.11
CA VAL A 135 22.41 -6.68 5.55
C VAL A 135 22.92 -7.32 6.84
N ILE A 136 22.10 -7.30 7.87
CA ILE A 136 22.38 -7.96 9.16
C ILE A 136 22.69 -9.44 8.90
N GLY A 137 23.77 -9.95 9.51
CA GLY A 137 24.28 -11.28 9.24
C GLY A 137 25.23 -11.39 8.04
N SER A 138 25.41 -10.31 7.29
CA SER A 138 26.33 -10.26 6.14
C SER A 138 27.50 -9.32 6.39
N ALA A 139 28.57 -9.51 5.63
CA ALA A 139 29.74 -8.68 5.72
C ALA A 139 29.55 -7.34 5.01
N VAL A 140 30.06 -6.28 5.63
CA VAL A 140 30.22 -4.95 5.05
C VAL A 140 31.68 -4.55 5.09
N THR A 141 32.10 -3.78 4.11
CA THR A 141 33.42 -3.18 4.10
C THR A 141 33.33 -1.77 4.66
N ILE A 142 34.11 -1.50 5.68
CA ILE A 142 34.28 -0.18 6.26
C ILE A 142 35.55 0.41 5.67
N ASN A 143 35.42 1.50 4.93
CA ASN A 143 36.52 2.17 4.26
C ASN A 143 36.94 3.39 5.07
N ILE A 144 38.24 3.55 5.22
CA ILE A 144 38.86 4.64 5.96
C ILE A 144 39.70 5.45 4.97
N ASN A 145 39.35 6.70 4.79
CA ASN A 145 40.18 7.63 4.03
C ASN A 145 41.30 8.12 4.94
N ARG A 146 42.42 7.39 4.91
CA ARG A 146 43.59 7.55 5.77
C ARG A 146 44.29 8.86 5.49
N GLN A 147 44.31 9.77 6.46
CA GLN A 147 44.85 11.12 6.31
C GLN A 147 46.40 11.19 6.45
N SER A 148 47.01 10.17 6.99
CA SER A 148 48.47 10.04 7.08
C SER A 148 48.87 8.56 7.02
N SER A 149 49.98 8.26 6.33
CA SER A 149 50.52 6.88 6.27
C SER A 149 50.96 6.32 7.61
N SER A 150 51.17 7.17 8.60
CA SER A 150 51.49 6.77 9.96
C SER A 150 50.27 6.40 10.82
N PHE A 151 49.06 6.68 10.34
CA PHE A 151 47.86 6.42 11.11
C PHE A 151 47.51 4.93 11.15
N LYS A 152 47.11 4.49 12.30
CA LYS A 152 46.41 3.23 12.53
C LYS A 152 45.04 3.52 13.14
N HIS A 153 44.10 2.61 12.94
CA HIS A 153 42.73 2.88 13.35
C HIS A 153 42.16 1.75 14.18
N THR A 154 41.38 2.13 15.20
CA THR A 154 40.46 1.22 15.87
C THR A 154 39.05 1.52 15.37
N VAL A 155 38.40 0.53 14.79
CA VAL A 155 37.05 0.60 14.30
C VAL A 155 36.09 0.03 15.34
N ARG A 156 35.08 0.78 15.71
CA ARG A 156 34.06 0.40 16.70
C ARG A 156 32.67 0.61 16.13
N TYR A 157 31.71 -0.06 16.71
CA TYR A 157 30.32 0.14 16.40
C TYR A 157 29.50 0.55 17.62
N ALA A 158 28.37 1.20 17.37
CA ALA A 158 27.25 1.33 18.30
C ALA A 158 25.96 1.00 17.55
N TRP A 159 25.14 0.15 18.16
CA TRP A 159 23.85 -0.30 17.59
C TRP A 159 22.86 -0.52 18.72
N ALA A 160 21.75 0.27 18.74
CA ALA A 160 20.63 0.08 19.68
C ALA A 160 21.07 -0.16 21.15
N GLY A 161 22.04 0.61 21.63
CA GLY A 161 22.61 0.45 22.98
C GLY A 161 23.74 -0.57 23.11
N LYS A 162 23.96 -1.42 22.11
CA LYS A 162 25.14 -2.28 22.02
C LYS A 162 26.32 -1.51 21.45
N SER A 163 27.54 -1.83 21.89
CA SER A 163 28.75 -1.26 21.33
C SER A 163 29.88 -2.28 21.41
N GLY A 164 30.87 -2.15 20.55
CA GLY A 164 32.03 -3.04 20.57
C GLY A 164 33.09 -2.60 19.58
N THR A 165 34.25 -3.28 19.67
CA THR A 165 35.35 -3.10 18.74
C THR A 165 35.20 -4.10 17.59
N ILE A 166 35.28 -3.59 16.36
CA ILE A 166 35.24 -4.38 15.12
C ILE A 166 36.67 -4.89 14.80
N ALA A 167 37.60 -3.97 14.78
CA ALA A 167 39.00 -4.26 14.45
C ALA A 167 39.93 -3.21 15.05
N THR A 168 41.14 -3.59 15.29
CA THR A 168 42.26 -2.72 15.72
C THR A 168 43.36 -2.77 14.67
N ASP A 169 44.23 -1.77 14.68
CA ASP A 169 45.41 -1.68 13.81
C ASP A 169 45.07 -1.63 12.30
N VAL A 170 43.91 -1.10 11.96
CA VAL A 170 43.41 -1.03 10.59
C VAL A 170 44.10 0.10 9.82
N ASP A 171 44.48 -0.18 8.58
CA ASP A 171 45.05 0.84 7.66
C ASP A 171 43.97 1.65 6.93
N THR A 172 43.37 1.06 5.93
CA THR A 172 42.42 1.77 5.02
C THR A 172 41.07 1.11 4.91
N SER A 173 40.94 -0.13 5.32
CA SER A 173 39.64 -0.82 5.30
C SER A 173 39.64 -2.03 6.21
N THR A 174 38.46 -2.42 6.66
CA THR A 174 38.22 -3.67 7.33
C THR A 174 36.86 -4.24 6.95
N SER A 175 36.77 -5.57 6.90
CA SER A 175 35.49 -6.25 6.70
C SER A 175 34.90 -6.60 8.07
N TRP A 176 33.60 -6.41 8.19
CA TRP A 176 32.87 -6.75 9.40
C TRP A 176 31.56 -7.44 9.07
N THR A 177 31.35 -8.60 9.62
CA THR A 177 30.03 -9.24 9.55
C THR A 177 29.12 -8.63 10.61
N ILE A 178 28.08 -7.96 10.18
CA ILE A 178 27.09 -7.38 11.09
C ILE A 178 26.42 -8.53 11.86
N PRO A 179 26.48 -8.54 13.20
CA PRO A 179 25.92 -9.65 13.98
C PRO A 179 24.43 -9.87 13.69
N LEU A 180 24.03 -11.13 13.46
CA LEU A 180 22.65 -11.45 13.12
C LEU A 180 21.67 -11.15 14.26
N ASP A 181 22.14 -11.19 15.50
CA ASP A 181 21.37 -10.86 16.69
C ASP A 181 20.96 -9.38 16.79
N PHE A 182 21.57 -8.49 15.97
CA PHE A 182 21.13 -7.09 15.86
C PHE A 182 19.69 -6.96 15.35
N ALA A 183 19.19 -7.97 14.67
CA ALA A 183 17.79 -8.02 14.28
C ALA A 183 16.83 -8.03 15.50
N ASN A 184 17.28 -8.56 16.67
CA ASN A 184 16.47 -8.53 17.89
C ASN A 184 16.23 -7.10 18.41
N ASP A 185 17.13 -6.19 18.12
CA ASP A 185 17.06 -4.82 18.62
C ASP A 185 16.12 -3.93 17.80
N ILE A 186 15.67 -4.42 16.63
CA ILE A 186 14.72 -3.75 15.73
C ILE A 186 13.52 -4.64 15.39
N PRO A 187 12.77 -5.11 16.41
CA PRO A 187 11.71 -6.11 16.21
C PRO A 187 10.55 -5.61 15.36
N ASN A 188 10.40 -4.29 15.23
CA ASN A 188 9.29 -3.64 14.52
C ASN A 188 9.73 -2.92 13.23
N SER A 189 10.96 -3.15 12.78
CA SER A 189 11.49 -2.50 11.58
C SER A 189 12.27 -3.48 10.71
N ALA A 190 12.14 -3.34 9.40
CA ALA A 190 12.92 -4.12 8.43
C ALA A 190 14.36 -3.61 8.27
N SER A 191 14.69 -2.45 8.84
CA SER A 191 16.04 -1.87 8.85
C SER A 191 16.24 -1.02 10.08
N GLY A 192 17.48 -0.84 10.46
CA GLY A 192 17.89 0.03 11.54
C GLY A 192 19.16 0.78 11.20
N THR A 193 19.53 1.69 12.07
CA THR A 193 20.75 2.48 11.96
C THR A 193 21.63 2.29 13.18
N GLY A 194 22.92 2.23 12.92
CA GLY A 194 23.97 2.27 13.92
C GLY A 194 25.02 3.29 13.54
N THR A 195 26.03 3.39 14.35
CA THR A 195 27.16 4.28 14.11
C THR A 195 28.45 3.47 14.08
N ILE A 196 29.23 3.70 13.05
CA ILE A 196 30.61 3.22 12.97
C ILE A 196 31.52 4.36 13.39
N TYR A 197 32.35 4.09 14.36
CA TYR A 197 33.38 5.02 14.84
C TYR A 197 34.76 4.55 14.38
N VAL A 198 35.58 5.48 13.97
CA VAL A 198 36.99 5.26 13.67
C VAL A 198 37.81 6.15 14.57
N ASP A 199 38.47 5.54 15.53
CA ASP A 199 39.46 6.20 16.35
C ASP A 199 40.82 6.15 15.62
N THR A 200 41.39 7.31 15.35
CA THR A 200 42.65 7.46 14.63
C THR A 200 43.79 7.59 15.63
N TYR A 201 44.86 6.84 15.41
CA TYR A 201 46.05 6.82 16.26
C TYR A 201 47.30 7.17 15.46
N SER A 202 48.16 7.97 16.04
CA SER A 202 49.55 8.17 15.63
C SER A 202 50.48 7.53 16.67
N GLY A 203 51.02 6.36 16.33
CA GLY A 203 51.61 5.48 17.34
C GLY A 203 50.58 5.04 18.40
N SER A 204 50.85 5.25 19.66
CA SER A 204 49.93 4.95 20.77
C SER A 204 48.94 6.10 21.08
N THR A 205 49.13 7.27 20.50
CA THR A 205 48.32 8.45 20.81
C THR A 205 47.12 8.54 19.93
N LYS A 206 45.93 8.60 20.54
CA LYS A 206 44.69 8.87 19.82
C LYS A 206 44.66 10.32 19.38
N THR A 207 44.56 10.55 18.07
CA THR A 207 44.55 11.89 17.47
C THR A 207 43.14 12.43 17.19
N GLY A 208 42.17 11.55 17.05
CA GLY A 208 40.80 11.96 16.86
C GLY A 208 39.86 10.78 16.59
N THR A 209 38.60 11.07 16.47
CA THR A 209 37.53 10.13 16.14
C THR A 209 36.65 10.72 15.06
N GLN A 210 36.31 9.92 14.08
CA GLN A 210 35.26 10.21 13.11
C GLN A 210 34.22 9.12 13.15
N SER A 211 33.03 9.44 12.67
CA SER A 211 31.94 8.46 12.63
C SER A 211 31.13 8.59 11.36
N THR A 212 30.46 7.52 11.03
CA THR A 212 29.48 7.47 9.94
C THR A 212 28.30 6.60 10.34
N THR A 213 27.16 6.85 9.74
CA THR A 213 25.97 6.04 9.96
C THR A 213 26.07 4.74 9.14
N LEU A 214 25.85 3.61 9.78
CA LEU A 214 25.58 2.33 9.15
C LEU A 214 24.07 2.12 9.11
N THR A 215 23.51 1.98 7.94
CA THR A 215 22.15 1.48 7.77
C THR A 215 22.23 -0.02 7.47
N ALA A 216 21.53 -0.84 8.23
CA ALA A 216 21.52 -2.28 8.01
C ALA A 216 20.06 -2.80 7.96
N SER A 217 19.79 -3.60 6.94
CA SER A 217 18.49 -4.25 6.76
C SER A 217 18.49 -5.66 7.34
N VAL A 218 17.37 -6.06 7.88
CA VAL A 218 17.14 -7.45 8.29
C VAL A 218 17.13 -8.34 7.05
N PRO A 219 17.84 -9.51 7.03
CA PRO A 219 17.84 -10.40 5.88
C PRO A 219 16.45 -10.82 5.44
N ALA A 220 16.24 -11.00 4.13
CA ALA A 220 14.93 -11.36 3.58
C ALA A 220 14.40 -12.73 4.08
N ASN A 221 15.30 -13.62 4.46
CA ASN A 221 14.97 -14.93 5.01
C ASN A 221 14.59 -14.90 6.51
N VAL A 222 14.83 -13.78 7.19
CA VAL A 222 14.36 -13.57 8.57
C VAL A 222 12.91 -13.14 8.51
N LYS A 223 12.03 -14.08 8.60
CA LYS A 223 10.58 -13.91 8.50
C LYS A 223 9.89 -14.78 9.56
N PRO A 224 8.64 -14.46 9.90
CA PRO A 224 7.89 -15.26 10.87
C PRO A 224 7.66 -16.68 10.35
N THR A 225 7.41 -17.59 11.26
CA THR A 225 7.10 -18.98 10.96
C THR A 225 5.80 -19.39 11.65
N PHE A 226 5.17 -20.42 11.12
CA PHE A 226 4.04 -21.10 11.76
C PHE A 226 4.01 -22.57 11.31
N THR A 227 3.41 -23.43 12.10
CA THR A 227 3.43 -24.87 11.85
C THR A 227 2.36 -25.31 10.88
N GLY A 228 1.28 -24.54 10.73
CA GLY A 228 0.16 -24.81 9.84
C GLY A 228 -1.13 -24.21 10.35
N VAL A 229 -2.24 -24.69 9.82
CA VAL A 229 -3.58 -24.28 10.24
C VAL A 229 -4.39 -25.48 10.71
N SER A 230 -5.24 -25.25 11.70
CA SER A 230 -6.32 -26.17 12.10
C SER A 230 -7.64 -25.60 11.57
N LEU A 231 -8.42 -26.47 10.94
CA LEU A 231 -9.69 -26.11 10.36
C LEU A 231 -10.83 -26.71 11.17
N SER A 232 -11.91 -25.98 11.29
CA SER A 232 -13.16 -26.45 11.91
C SER A 232 -14.36 -25.82 11.23
N ASP A 233 -15.51 -26.41 11.38
CA ASP A 233 -16.73 -25.84 10.84
C ASP A 233 -17.44 -25.00 11.91
N LEU A 234 -17.80 -23.76 11.56
CA LEU A 234 -18.60 -22.88 12.42
C LEU A 234 -20.07 -23.26 12.42
N ASN A 235 -20.51 -24.06 11.43
CA ASN A 235 -21.86 -24.62 11.44
C ASN A 235 -21.91 -25.89 12.31
N GLY A 236 -22.51 -25.76 13.48
CA GLY A 236 -22.57 -26.86 14.45
C GLY A 236 -23.27 -28.12 13.91
N ALA A 237 -24.29 -27.99 13.06
CA ALA A 237 -24.97 -29.14 12.45
C ALA A 237 -24.05 -29.86 11.46
N ALA A 238 -23.30 -29.11 10.65
CA ALA A 238 -22.32 -29.70 9.73
C ALA A 238 -21.16 -30.34 10.50
N GLN A 239 -20.62 -29.68 11.52
CA GLN A 239 -19.54 -30.21 12.37
C GLN A 239 -19.94 -31.48 13.09
N ASN A 240 -21.18 -31.55 13.59
CA ASN A 240 -21.69 -32.76 14.25
C ASN A 240 -21.93 -33.92 13.28
N LEU A 241 -22.34 -33.60 12.05
CA LEU A 241 -22.59 -34.63 11.02
C LEU A 241 -21.28 -35.17 10.45
N ILE A 242 -20.30 -34.31 10.25
CA ILE A 242 -18.98 -34.62 9.70
C ILE A 242 -17.89 -34.03 10.61
N PRO A 243 -17.53 -34.75 11.71
CA PRO A 243 -16.56 -34.27 12.67
C PRO A 243 -15.10 -34.42 12.15
N LYS A 244 -14.82 -33.95 10.92
CA LYS A 244 -13.51 -33.97 10.29
C LYS A 244 -13.05 -32.57 10.01
N SER A 245 -11.75 -32.33 10.14
CA SER A 245 -11.15 -31.03 9.88
C SER A 245 -10.74 -30.79 8.40
N ASP A 246 -10.92 -31.81 7.56
CA ASP A 246 -10.55 -31.81 6.14
C ASP A 246 -11.75 -31.98 5.20
N THR A 247 -12.96 -32.07 5.73
CA THR A 247 -14.15 -32.34 4.95
C THR A 247 -15.28 -31.41 5.39
N PHE A 248 -15.85 -30.68 4.44
CA PHE A 248 -16.87 -29.67 4.65
C PHE A 248 -18.06 -29.89 3.69
N ILE A 249 -19.14 -29.15 3.86
CA ILE A 249 -20.37 -29.29 3.08
C ILE A 249 -20.64 -28.00 2.33
N GLN A 250 -20.87 -28.10 1.02
CA GLN A 250 -21.24 -26.96 0.16
C GLN A 250 -22.47 -26.23 0.71
N VAL A 251 -22.50 -24.93 0.66
CA VAL A 251 -23.52 -23.95 1.13
C VAL A 251 -23.92 -24.06 2.60
N ILE A 252 -23.44 -25.07 3.31
CA ILE A 252 -23.76 -25.30 4.74
C ILE A 252 -22.57 -24.95 5.62
N SER A 253 -21.37 -25.41 5.24
CA SER A 253 -20.17 -25.25 6.02
C SER A 253 -19.60 -23.83 5.92
N ASN A 254 -19.06 -23.38 7.04
CA ASN A 254 -18.31 -22.12 7.15
C ASN A 254 -16.99 -22.42 7.84
N ILE A 255 -15.90 -22.42 7.08
CA ILE A 255 -14.58 -22.85 7.56
C ILE A 255 -13.96 -21.79 8.44
N LYS A 256 -13.70 -22.15 9.69
CA LYS A 256 -12.86 -21.39 10.62
C LYS A 256 -11.40 -21.83 10.48
N VAL A 257 -10.48 -20.87 10.43
CA VAL A 257 -9.04 -21.11 10.32
C VAL A 257 -8.35 -20.67 11.61
N ALA A 258 -7.71 -21.59 12.30
CA ALA A 258 -6.85 -21.30 13.44
C ALA A 258 -5.38 -21.55 13.05
N PHE A 259 -4.52 -20.57 13.31
CA PHE A 259 -3.10 -20.66 12.99
C PHE A 259 -2.33 -21.27 14.15
N ASN A 260 -1.52 -22.28 13.87
CA ASN A 260 -0.80 -23.03 14.89
C ASN A 260 0.67 -22.63 14.93
N GLY A 261 1.22 -22.43 16.13
CA GLY A 261 2.64 -22.21 16.33
C GLY A 261 3.20 -20.98 15.60
N ALA A 262 2.40 -19.94 15.46
CA ALA A 262 2.84 -18.70 14.82
C ALA A 262 3.81 -17.96 15.74
N VAL A 263 5.01 -17.70 15.25
CA VAL A 263 6.07 -17.03 15.99
C VAL A 263 6.87 -16.11 15.08
N GLY A 264 7.19 -14.92 15.59
CA GLY A 264 8.10 -13.99 14.91
C GLY A 264 9.56 -14.45 15.05
N SER A 265 10.40 -13.93 14.20
CA SER A 265 11.83 -14.23 14.22
C SER A 265 12.62 -13.06 14.79
N TYR A 266 13.66 -13.33 15.55
CA TYR A 266 14.56 -12.31 16.11
C TYR A 266 13.78 -11.16 16.78
N GLY A 267 12.98 -11.51 17.80
CA GLY A 267 12.27 -10.55 18.64
C GLY A 267 11.02 -9.92 17.99
N SER A 268 10.74 -10.13 16.71
CA SER A 268 9.47 -9.67 16.13
C SER A 268 8.28 -10.44 16.69
N SER A 269 7.16 -9.79 16.75
CA SER A 269 5.87 -10.37 17.15
C SER A 269 5.01 -10.66 15.92
N ILE A 270 4.04 -11.56 16.06
CA ILE A 270 3.04 -11.74 15.00
C ILE A 270 2.13 -10.51 14.98
N ALA A 271 2.01 -9.90 13.82
CA ALA A 271 1.21 -8.70 13.57
C ALA A 271 -0.04 -8.97 12.72
N GLY A 272 -0.05 -10.04 11.94
CA GLY A 272 -1.20 -10.36 11.10
C GLY A 272 -1.25 -11.82 10.69
N TYR A 273 -2.42 -12.18 10.20
CA TYR A 273 -2.75 -13.50 9.69
C TYR A 273 -3.41 -13.34 8.33
N TYR A 274 -3.22 -14.26 7.46
CA TYR A 274 -3.94 -14.30 6.20
C TYR A 274 -4.18 -15.76 5.79
N ALA A 275 -5.41 -16.07 5.49
CA ALA A 275 -5.76 -17.33 4.85
C ALA A 275 -6.79 -17.10 3.75
N GLU A 276 -6.65 -17.81 2.65
CA GLU A 276 -7.54 -17.72 1.51
C GLU A 276 -7.86 -19.09 0.94
N ILE A 277 -8.97 -19.19 0.26
CA ILE A 277 -9.25 -20.33 -0.61
C ILE A 277 -8.69 -20.01 -1.99
N VAL A 278 -7.70 -20.80 -2.41
CA VAL A 278 -6.97 -20.57 -3.67
C VAL A 278 -7.92 -20.55 -4.86
N GLY A 279 -7.88 -19.46 -5.64
CA GLY A 279 -8.73 -19.28 -6.81
C GLY A 279 -10.18 -18.94 -6.50
N LYS A 280 -10.50 -18.61 -5.24
CA LYS A 280 -11.81 -18.11 -4.80
C LYS A 280 -11.63 -16.76 -4.11
N ASN A 281 -12.64 -15.93 -4.19
CA ASN A 281 -12.59 -14.61 -3.55
C ASN A 281 -13.06 -14.69 -2.09
N GLN A 282 -12.43 -15.59 -1.32
CA GLN A 282 -12.75 -15.86 0.09
C GLN A 282 -11.46 -15.91 0.89
N SER A 283 -11.36 -15.06 1.90
CA SER A 283 -10.18 -14.94 2.76
C SER A 283 -10.55 -14.46 4.15
N THR A 284 -9.62 -14.64 5.06
CA THR A 284 -9.68 -14.09 6.42
C THR A 284 -8.32 -13.54 6.82
N SER A 285 -8.33 -12.45 7.58
CA SER A 285 -7.13 -11.83 8.14
C SER A 285 -7.00 -12.02 9.66
N SER A 286 -7.78 -12.92 10.25
CA SER A 286 -7.81 -13.11 11.70
C SER A 286 -7.51 -14.56 12.08
N ASN A 287 -6.77 -14.74 13.17
CA ASN A 287 -6.65 -16.07 13.79
C ASN A 287 -7.99 -16.48 14.37
N GLY A 288 -8.49 -17.64 13.97
CA GLY A 288 -9.86 -18.08 14.27
C GLY A 288 -10.94 -17.43 13.40
N GLY A 289 -10.54 -16.71 12.36
CA GLY A 289 -11.46 -16.10 11.41
C GLY A 289 -12.11 -17.09 10.46
N SER A 290 -13.19 -16.65 9.83
CA SER A 290 -13.99 -17.43 8.89
C SER A 290 -13.59 -17.15 7.45
N LEU A 291 -13.57 -18.18 6.62
CA LEU A 291 -13.47 -18.08 5.15
C LEU A 291 -14.84 -17.89 4.47
N GLY A 292 -15.92 -17.91 5.24
CA GLY A 292 -17.27 -17.77 4.70
C GLY A 292 -17.88 -19.11 4.26
N ILE A 293 -19.07 -19.03 3.69
CA ILE A 293 -19.83 -20.20 3.23
C ILE A 293 -19.23 -20.72 1.92
N MET A 294 -19.13 -22.04 1.80
CA MET A 294 -18.59 -22.74 0.62
C MET A 294 -19.65 -22.86 -0.47
N ASN A 295 -19.59 -22.02 -1.50
CA ASN A 295 -20.56 -22.05 -2.61
C ASN A 295 -20.17 -23.00 -3.77
N TYR A 296 -19.23 -23.90 -3.55
CA TYR A 296 -18.69 -24.85 -4.53
C TYR A 296 -18.38 -26.17 -3.84
N HIS A 297 -18.13 -27.20 -4.62
CA HIS A 297 -17.80 -28.54 -4.14
C HIS A 297 -16.51 -29.04 -4.81
N GLY A 298 -16.00 -30.17 -4.31
CA GLY A 298 -14.77 -30.77 -4.78
C GLY A 298 -13.57 -30.47 -3.88
N THR A 299 -12.38 -30.77 -4.34
CA THR A 299 -11.14 -30.49 -3.60
C THR A 299 -10.74 -29.04 -3.78
N ILE A 300 -10.53 -28.35 -2.68
CA ILE A 300 -10.03 -26.98 -2.65
C ILE A 300 -8.75 -26.93 -1.84
N LYS A 301 -7.95 -25.89 -2.08
CA LYS A 301 -6.76 -25.59 -1.30
C LYS A 301 -6.97 -24.35 -0.48
N ILE A 302 -6.63 -24.42 0.79
CA ILE A 302 -6.56 -23.27 1.68
C ILE A 302 -5.09 -22.93 1.82
N ARG A 303 -4.72 -21.72 1.45
CA ARG A 303 -3.38 -21.16 1.58
C ARG A 303 -3.36 -20.20 2.75
N ALA A 304 -2.34 -20.32 3.60
CA ALA A 304 -2.23 -19.50 4.79
C ALA A 304 -0.80 -18.95 4.95
N SER A 305 -0.69 -17.78 5.56
CA SER A 305 0.56 -17.13 5.94
C SER A 305 0.34 -16.23 7.14
N VAL A 306 1.42 -15.89 7.83
CA VAL A 306 1.39 -14.95 8.96
C VAL A 306 2.38 -13.83 8.70
N SER A 307 2.09 -12.63 9.19
CA SER A 307 3.01 -11.51 9.10
C SER A 307 3.52 -11.11 10.49
N ASP A 308 4.72 -10.56 10.53
CA ASP A 308 5.34 -10.06 11.75
C ASP A 308 5.29 -8.53 11.85
N SER A 309 5.73 -8.02 12.99
CA SER A 309 5.82 -6.60 13.29
C SER A 309 6.78 -5.82 12.38
N ARG A 310 7.60 -6.51 11.57
CA ARG A 310 8.43 -5.91 10.51
C ARG A 310 7.70 -5.80 9.18
N GLY A 311 6.46 -6.27 9.08
CA GLY A 311 5.68 -6.34 7.85
C GLY A 311 6.07 -7.48 6.91
N ARG A 312 6.81 -8.47 7.38
CA ARG A 312 7.25 -9.62 6.59
C ARG A 312 6.28 -10.77 6.71
N TRP A 313 6.06 -11.44 5.61
CA TRP A 313 5.21 -12.63 5.55
C TRP A 313 6.06 -13.91 5.62
N SER A 314 5.52 -14.89 6.31
CA SER A 314 6.05 -16.27 6.33
C SER A 314 5.99 -16.91 4.95
N ASP A 315 6.66 -18.04 4.79
CA ASP A 315 6.33 -18.96 3.71
C ASP A 315 4.87 -19.38 3.84
N THR A 316 4.23 -19.56 2.70
CA THR A 316 2.84 -20.01 2.66
C THR A 316 2.74 -21.50 2.98
N ARG A 317 1.70 -21.87 3.70
CA ARG A 317 1.30 -23.27 3.90
C ARG A 317 -0.02 -23.52 3.18
N GLU A 318 -0.11 -24.66 2.53
CA GLU A 318 -1.33 -25.10 1.86
C GLU A 318 -1.89 -26.37 2.50
N VAL A 319 -3.19 -26.37 2.71
CA VAL A 319 -3.95 -27.54 3.16
C VAL A 319 -5.04 -27.82 2.15
N SER A 320 -5.12 -29.06 1.69
CA SER A 320 -6.20 -29.50 0.81
C SER A 320 -7.37 -30.02 1.64
N VAL A 321 -8.57 -29.57 1.32
CA VAL A 321 -9.81 -30.04 1.94
C VAL A 321 -10.82 -30.43 0.88
N THR A 322 -11.73 -31.30 1.24
CA THR A 322 -12.83 -31.74 0.38
C THR A 322 -14.11 -31.03 0.79
N VAL A 323 -14.77 -30.38 -0.14
CA VAL A 323 -16.12 -29.85 0.05
C VAL A 323 -17.11 -30.80 -0.65
N LEU A 324 -17.94 -31.43 0.13
CA LEU A 324 -18.97 -32.33 -0.38
C LEU A 324 -20.07 -31.54 -1.06
N GLU A 325 -20.50 -32.00 -2.22
CA GLU A 325 -21.64 -31.41 -2.91
C GLU A 325 -22.90 -31.48 -2.04
N TYR A 326 -23.57 -30.34 -1.91
CA TYR A 326 -24.86 -30.24 -1.25
C TYR A 326 -25.83 -29.44 -2.09
N PHE A 327 -27.03 -29.96 -2.19
CA PHE A 327 -28.20 -29.28 -2.73
C PHE A 327 -29.38 -29.53 -1.79
N ALA A 328 -30.27 -28.56 -1.71
CA ALA A 328 -31.49 -28.67 -0.91
C ALA A 328 -32.36 -29.87 -1.36
N PRO A 329 -33.08 -30.49 -0.45
CA PRO A 329 -34.01 -31.56 -0.79
C PRO A 329 -34.90 -31.20 -1.97
N ALA A 330 -34.97 -32.03 -2.98
CA ALA A 330 -35.80 -31.86 -4.15
C ALA A 330 -36.94 -32.90 -4.11
N LEU A 331 -38.15 -32.41 -4.12
CA LEU A 331 -39.36 -33.23 -4.05
C LEU A 331 -40.31 -32.89 -5.18
N SER A 332 -40.75 -33.90 -5.88
CA SER A 332 -41.92 -33.82 -6.72
C SER A 332 -42.70 -35.14 -6.60
N PHE A 333 -43.97 -35.07 -6.74
CA PHE A 333 -44.80 -36.28 -6.78
C PHE A 333 -46.07 -36.04 -7.59
N SER A 334 -46.61 -37.09 -8.11
CA SER A 334 -47.96 -37.16 -8.68
C SER A 334 -48.83 -38.11 -7.87
N ILE A 335 -50.11 -37.90 -7.94
CA ILE A 335 -51.08 -38.72 -7.22
C ILE A 335 -52.11 -39.26 -8.20
N ALA A 336 -52.30 -40.54 -8.16
CA ALA A 336 -53.38 -41.23 -8.87
C ALA A 336 -54.38 -41.79 -7.89
N ARG A 337 -55.66 -41.76 -8.26
CA ARG A 337 -56.70 -42.52 -7.58
C ARG A 337 -56.60 -43.99 -8.01
N THR A 338 -56.60 -44.86 -7.07
CA THR A 338 -56.51 -46.35 -7.30
C THR A 338 -57.49 -47.10 -6.40
N GLY A 339 -57.52 -48.40 -6.57
CA GLY A 339 -58.47 -49.24 -5.89
C GLY A 339 -59.83 -49.31 -6.58
N SER A 340 -60.67 -50.26 -6.24
CA SER A 340 -61.96 -50.51 -6.89
C SER A 340 -63.00 -49.40 -6.69
N THR A 341 -62.80 -48.58 -5.66
CA THR A 341 -63.66 -47.41 -5.34
C THR A 341 -63.01 -46.07 -5.65
N SER A 342 -61.83 -46.07 -6.24
CA SER A 342 -61.01 -44.83 -6.51
C SER A 342 -60.80 -44.02 -5.24
N SER A 343 -60.83 -44.64 -4.06
CA SER A 343 -60.68 -43.95 -2.78
C SER A 343 -59.28 -44.10 -2.17
N THR A 344 -58.40 -44.85 -2.80
CA THR A 344 -56.99 -44.92 -2.44
C THR A 344 -56.21 -43.91 -3.22
N LEU A 345 -55.36 -43.12 -2.57
CA LEU A 345 -54.41 -42.21 -3.22
C LEU A 345 -53.04 -42.88 -3.27
N THR A 346 -52.61 -43.25 -4.47
CA THR A 346 -51.26 -43.76 -4.74
C THR A 346 -50.38 -42.62 -5.16
N VAL A 347 -49.31 -42.38 -4.39
CA VAL A 347 -48.32 -41.33 -4.64
C VAL A 347 -47.15 -41.94 -5.41
N THR A 348 -46.82 -41.38 -6.56
CA THR A 348 -45.58 -41.66 -7.29
C THR A 348 -44.55 -40.60 -6.89
N ARG A 349 -43.57 -40.99 -6.08
CA ARG A 349 -42.62 -40.13 -5.39
C ARG A 349 -41.32 -40.01 -6.19
N ASN A 350 -40.87 -38.78 -6.42
CA ASN A 350 -39.53 -38.44 -6.87
C ASN A 350 -38.94 -37.53 -5.81
N ALA A 351 -37.98 -38.03 -5.07
CA ALA A 351 -37.36 -37.34 -3.97
C ALA A 351 -35.84 -37.50 -4.08
N LYS A 352 -35.09 -36.46 -3.80
CA LYS A 352 -33.63 -36.49 -3.86
C LYS A 352 -33.05 -35.57 -2.80
N ILE A 353 -32.04 -36.09 -2.08
CA ILE A 353 -31.19 -35.32 -1.16
C ILE A 353 -29.71 -35.49 -1.54
N ALA A 354 -28.87 -34.56 -1.09
CA ALA A 354 -27.43 -34.73 -1.19
C ALA A 354 -26.95 -35.84 -0.26
N PRO A 355 -26.28 -36.90 -0.73
CA PRO A 355 -25.94 -38.06 0.10
C PRO A 355 -24.90 -37.78 1.16
N LEU A 356 -23.98 -36.79 0.95
CA LEU A 356 -22.89 -36.45 1.85
C LEU A 356 -22.06 -37.69 2.25
N THR A 357 -21.45 -38.32 1.25
CA THR A 357 -20.70 -39.56 1.45
C THR A 357 -19.31 -39.30 2.02
N VAL A 358 -19.00 -39.89 3.16
CA VAL A 358 -17.70 -39.86 3.80
C VAL A 358 -17.20 -41.29 4.03
N ALA A 359 -16.02 -41.61 3.49
CA ALA A 359 -15.43 -42.94 3.57
C ALA A 359 -16.41 -44.06 3.13
N GLY A 360 -17.16 -43.84 2.06
CA GLY A 360 -18.13 -44.80 1.50
C GLY A 360 -19.47 -44.87 2.25
N SER A 361 -19.63 -44.10 3.32
CA SER A 361 -20.88 -44.11 4.12
C SER A 361 -21.65 -42.81 3.91
N GLN A 362 -22.93 -42.92 3.59
CA GLN A 362 -23.87 -41.80 3.56
C GLN A 362 -24.07 -41.25 4.96
N LYS A 363 -23.99 -39.95 5.13
CA LYS A 363 -24.19 -39.24 6.41
C LYS A 363 -25.52 -38.48 6.49
N ASN A 364 -26.04 -38.04 5.35
CA ASN A 364 -27.35 -37.41 5.30
C ASN A 364 -28.48 -38.44 5.38
N SER A 365 -29.64 -38.01 5.80
CA SER A 365 -30.84 -38.85 5.87
C SER A 365 -32.02 -38.15 5.22
N MET A 366 -32.89 -38.91 4.62
CA MET A 366 -34.06 -38.43 3.92
C MET A 366 -35.30 -38.81 4.72
N THR A 367 -36.11 -37.84 5.10
CA THR A 367 -37.43 -38.05 5.71
C THR A 367 -38.50 -37.42 4.85
N LEU A 368 -39.46 -38.23 4.42
CA LEU A 368 -40.59 -37.77 3.61
C LEU A 368 -41.88 -37.99 4.39
N THR A 369 -42.64 -36.93 4.57
CA THR A 369 -43.93 -36.95 5.25
C THR A 369 -45.02 -36.36 4.35
N PHE A 370 -46.26 -36.79 4.56
CA PHE A 370 -47.41 -36.26 3.86
C PHE A 370 -48.46 -35.72 4.82
N LYS A 371 -49.10 -34.64 4.44
CA LYS A 371 -50.30 -34.10 5.10
C LYS A 371 -51.41 -33.95 4.08
N VAL A 372 -52.61 -34.31 4.47
CA VAL A 372 -53.75 -34.29 3.56
C VAL A 372 -54.89 -33.50 4.19
N ALA A 373 -55.51 -32.64 3.40
CA ALA A 373 -56.74 -31.94 3.76
C ALA A 373 -57.75 -32.03 2.61
N ARG A 374 -59.02 -31.87 2.92
CA ARG A 374 -60.03 -31.64 1.90
C ARG A 374 -59.77 -30.31 1.23
N LEU A 375 -59.84 -30.24 -0.10
CA LEU A 375 -59.61 -28.99 -0.84
C LEU A 375 -60.61 -27.90 -0.38
N GLY A 376 -60.08 -26.72 -0.08
CA GLY A 376 -60.84 -25.60 0.46
C GLY A 376 -60.88 -25.56 2.00
N THR A 377 -60.23 -26.51 2.70
CA THR A 377 -60.06 -26.48 4.17
C THR A 377 -58.62 -26.34 4.55
N THR A 378 -58.34 -25.90 5.79
CA THR A 378 -56.99 -25.79 6.38
C THR A 378 -56.67 -26.87 7.40
N ASN A 379 -57.56 -27.84 7.60
CA ASN A 379 -57.39 -28.91 8.57
C ASN A 379 -56.59 -30.07 7.97
N PHE A 380 -55.27 -29.90 7.91
CA PHE A 380 -54.35 -30.91 7.43
C PHE A 380 -54.09 -31.99 8.46
N GLN A 381 -54.34 -33.23 8.09
CA GLN A 381 -54.03 -34.41 8.89
C GLN A 381 -52.73 -35.05 8.39
N VAL A 382 -51.84 -35.42 9.30
CA VAL A 382 -50.62 -36.16 8.97
C VAL A 382 -50.99 -37.54 8.48
N ASP A 383 -50.50 -37.94 7.32
CA ASP A 383 -50.64 -39.27 6.81
C ASP A 383 -49.55 -40.22 7.38
N THR A 384 -49.93 -41.39 7.81
CA THR A 384 -49.03 -42.39 8.38
C THR A 384 -48.84 -43.61 7.47
N GLY A 385 -49.30 -43.52 6.23
CA GLY A 385 -49.23 -44.59 5.26
C GLY A 385 -47.83 -44.88 4.73
N PRO A 386 -47.66 -45.92 3.95
CA PRO A 386 -46.38 -46.33 3.39
C PRO A 386 -45.77 -45.33 2.39
N ALA A 387 -46.52 -44.29 2.03
CA ALA A 387 -45.98 -43.19 1.26
C ALA A 387 -44.94 -42.36 2.07
N THR A 388 -45.10 -42.32 3.41
CA THR A 388 -44.13 -41.69 4.33
C THR A 388 -42.96 -42.62 4.60
N GLY A 389 -41.85 -42.08 5.04
CA GLY A 389 -40.69 -42.87 5.45
C GLY A 389 -39.46 -42.05 5.77
N SER A 390 -38.50 -42.73 6.39
CA SER A 390 -37.19 -42.19 6.67
C SER A 390 -36.11 -43.17 6.22
N TRP A 391 -35.13 -42.66 5.50
CA TRP A 391 -34.06 -43.48 4.92
C TRP A 391 -32.70 -42.87 5.23
N THR A 392 -31.76 -43.71 5.65
CA THR A 392 -30.39 -43.35 5.97
C THR A 392 -29.38 -43.91 4.98
N SER A 393 -29.79 -44.87 4.15
CA SER A 393 -28.91 -45.56 3.19
C SER A 393 -29.14 -45.19 1.74
N ILE A 394 -30.24 -44.55 1.43
CA ILE A 394 -30.55 -44.06 0.08
C ILE A 394 -30.76 -42.57 0.09
N SER A 395 -30.40 -41.92 -1.02
CA SER A 395 -30.52 -40.47 -1.21
C SER A 395 -31.56 -40.07 -2.25
N ASN A 396 -32.22 -41.02 -2.86
CA ASN A 396 -33.25 -40.74 -3.86
C ASN A 396 -34.34 -41.79 -3.88
N LEU A 397 -35.51 -41.37 -4.27
CA LEU A 397 -36.62 -42.17 -4.73
C LEU A 397 -36.92 -41.74 -6.17
N VAL A 398 -37.04 -42.73 -7.07
CA VAL A 398 -37.35 -42.46 -8.48
C VAL A 398 -38.59 -43.25 -8.85
N ASN A 399 -39.66 -42.53 -9.23
CA ASN A 399 -40.95 -43.11 -9.56
C ASN A 399 -41.46 -44.17 -8.54
N SER A 400 -41.11 -43.93 -7.27
CA SER A 400 -41.43 -44.85 -6.17
C SER A 400 -42.91 -44.72 -5.79
N GLN A 401 -43.67 -45.77 -5.97
CA GLN A 401 -45.09 -45.79 -5.66
C GLN A 401 -45.38 -46.29 -4.25
N ALA A 402 -46.27 -45.59 -3.57
CA ALA A 402 -46.80 -46.04 -2.29
C ALA A 402 -48.13 -45.32 -1.98
N ASN A 403 -48.95 -45.94 -1.16
CA ASN A 403 -50.27 -45.42 -0.84
C ASN A 403 -50.25 -44.53 0.41
N LEU A 404 -51.11 -43.52 0.43
CA LEU A 404 -51.51 -42.84 1.66
C LEU A 404 -52.43 -43.72 2.46
N ALA A 405 -52.48 -43.57 3.78
CA ALA A 405 -53.21 -44.42 4.68
C ALA A 405 -54.72 -44.15 4.72
N GLY A 406 -55.14 -42.96 4.31
CA GLY A 406 -56.53 -42.49 4.43
C GLY A 406 -57.48 -43.10 3.40
N ASN A 407 -58.80 -43.03 3.68
CA ASN A 407 -59.86 -43.31 2.73
C ASN A 407 -60.34 -41.99 2.10
N TYR A 408 -59.94 -41.72 0.84
CA TYR A 408 -60.12 -40.47 0.13
C TYR A 408 -61.26 -40.56 -0.89
N LEU A 409 -62.48 -40.35 -0.44
CA LEU A 409 -63.65 -40.50 -1.26
C LEU A 409 -63.52 -39.93 -2.65
N ALA A 410 -63.90 -40.63 -3.69
CA ALA A 410 -63.75 -40.31 -5.09
C ALA A 410 -64.54 -39.03 -5.53
N ASN A 411 -65.58 -38.70 -4.83
CA ASN A 411 -66.40 -37.50 -5.07
C ASN A 411 -65.91 -36.25 -4.29
N GLN A 412 -64.74 -36.32 -3.67
CA GLN A 412 -64.14 -35.21 -2.94
C GLN A 412 -62.78 -34.88 -3.52
N SER A 413 -62.44 -33.61 -3.61
CA SER A 413 -61.11 -33.15 -3.95
C SER A 413 -60.25 -32.96 -2.70
N TRP A 414 -59.01 -33.29 -2.84
CA TRP A 414 -58.05 -33.29 -1.73
C TRP A 414 -56.83 -32.44 -2.06
N VAL A 415 -56.19 -31.89 -1.05
CA VAL A 415 -54.87 -31.26 -1.13
C VAL A 415 -53.91 -32.14 -0.38
N VAL A 416 -52.83 -32.51 -1.03
CA VAL A 416 -51.76 -33.31 -0.41
C VAL A 416 -50.47 -32.47 -0.42
N ILE A 417 -49.90 -32.26 0.74
CA ILE A 417 -48.62 -31.61 0.93
C ILE A 417 -47.61 -32.67 1.30
N GLY A 418 -46.57 -32.82 0.49
CA GLY A 418 -45.42 -33.66 0.82
C GLY A 418 -44.29 -32.74 1.32
N THR A 419 -43.66 -33.11 2.42
CA THR A 419 -42.50 -32.45 2.99
C THR A 419 -41.33 -33.43 2.96
N LEU A 420 -40.28 -33.06 2.23
CA LEU A 420 -39.01 -33.76 2.20
C LEU A 420 -38.00 -33.02 3.05
N GLU A 421 -37.45 -33.68 4.04
CA GLU A 421 -36.49 -33.12 4.97
C GLU A 421 -35.18 -33.91 4.96
N ASP A 422 -34.06 -33.18 5.01
CA ASP A 422 -32.75 -33.79 5.27
C ASP A 422 -32.19 -33.27 6.61
N LYS A 423 -30.90 -33.47 6.88
CA LYS A 423 -30.27 -33.03 8.13
C LYS A 423 -30.16 -31.49 8.27
N PHE A 424 -30.38 -30.73 7.20
CA PHE A 424 -30.15 -29.28 7.18
C PHE A 424 -31.37 -28.45 6.82
N THR A 425 -32.21 -28.95 5.92
CA THR A 425 -33.32 -28.17 5.40
C THR A 425 -34.46 -29.06 4.92
N ARG A 426 -35.57 -28.47 4.58
CA ARG A 426 -36.76 -29.15 4.06
C ARG A 426 -37.31 -28.39 2.84
N THR A 427 -38.01 -29.15 2.01
CA THR A 427 -38.81 -28.63 0.92
C THR A 427 -40.20 -29.18 0.96
N GLU A 428 -41.17 -28.46 0.48
CA GLU A 428 -42.55 -28.85 0.41
C GLU A 428 -43.05 -28.80 -1.04
N PHE A 429 -43.86 -29.77 -1.39
CA PHE A 429 -44.51 -29.81 -2.69
C PHE A 429 -46.00 -30.15 -2.47
N MET A 430 -46.87 -29.49 -3.19
CA MET A 430 -48.30 -29.62 -3.03
C MET A 430 -48.97 -30.11 -4.31
N VAL A 431 -49.88 -31.06 -4.19
CA VAL A 431 -50.66 -31.57 -5.29
C VAL A 431 -52.15 -31.54 -4.92
N ASN A 432 -52.94 -30.99 -5.80
CA ASN A 432 -54.39 -31.09 -5.70
C ASN A 432 -54.88 -32.35 -6.41
N VAL A 433 -55.69 -33.15 -5.72
CA VAL A 433 -56.30 -34.35 -6.25
C VAL A 433 -57.76 -34.04 -6.54
N ALA A 434 -58.11 -34.01 -7.79
CA ALA A 434 -59.48 -33.77 -8.21
C ALA A 434 -60.39 -34.97 -7.90
N THR A 435 -61.67 -34.73 -7.97
CA THR A 435 -62.67 -35.82 -8.04
C THR A 435 -62.46 -36.62 -9.33
N GLU A 436 -62.92 -37.87 -9.32
CA GLU A 436 -62.86 -38.69 -10.52
C GLU A 436 -63.90 -38.21 -11.57
N SER A 437 -63.44 -38.02 -12.79
CA SER A 437 -64.30 -37.84 -13.99
C SER A 437 -65.44 -36.80 -13.87
N VAL A 438 -65.13 -35.54 -13.67
CA VAL A 438 -66.13 -34.45 -13.81
C VAL A 438 -65.70 -33.48 -14.91
N VAL A 439 -66.40 -33.46 -16.02
CA VAL A 439 -66.15 -32.53 -17.12
C VAL A 439 -66.69 -31.13 -16.80
N LEU A 440 -67.86 -31.06 -16.18
CA LEU A 440 -68.52 -29.83 -15.76
C LEU A 440 -69.25 -30.08 -14.44
N SER A 441 -69.06 -29.20 -13.48
CA SER A 441 -69.85 -29.12 -12.25
C SER A 441 -70.37 -27.70 -12.07
N TYR A 442 -71.57 -27.53 -11.46
CA TYR A 442 -72.11 -26.22 -11.10
C TYR A 442 -72.87 -26.28 -9.77
N ASP A 443 -72.84 -25.17 -9.08
CA ASP A 443 -73.69 -24.91 -7.93
C ASP A 443 -74.06 -23.41 -7.88
N ARG A 444 -74.73 -22.99 -6.78
CA ARG A 444 -75.14 -21.55 -6.66
C ARG A 444 -73.98 -20.58 -6.62
N SER A 445 -72.78 -21.01 -6.44
CA SER A 445 -71.60 -20.17 -6.27
C SER A 445 -70.68 -20.14 -7.49
N GLY A 446 -70.94 -21.00 -8.52
CA GLY A 446 -70.15 -21.00 -9.74
C GLY A 446 -70.02 -22.33 -10.46
N VAL A 447 -69.07 -22.43 -11.35
CA VAL A 447 -68.86 -23.55 -12.28
C VAL A 447 -67.45 -24.12 -12.08
N GLY A 448 -67.35 -25.45 -12.05
CA GLY A 448 -66.10 -26.23 -12.15
C GLY A 448 -65.99 -26.87 -13.53
N ILE A 449 -64.87 -26.73 -14.21
CA ILE A 449 -64.59 -27.38 -15.50
C ILE A 449 -63.53 -28.45 -15.29
N ASN A 450 -63.83 -29.65 -15.75
CA ASN A 450 -63.00 -30.82 -15.61
C ASN A 450 -62.69 -31.20 -14.13
N LYS A 451 -63.54 -30.78 -13.22
CA LYS A 451 -63.55 -31.07 -11.78
C LYS A 451 -64.86 -30.64 -11.14
N ILE A 452 -65.12 -31.10 -9.90
CA ILE A 452 -66.15 -30.46 -9.07
C ILE A 452 -65.61 -29.08 -8.61
N ARG A 453 -66.46 -28.03 -8.71
CA ARG A 453 -66.12 -26.70 -8.22
C ARG A 453 -65.87 -26.71 -6.71
N GLU A 454 -64.77 -26.16 -6.29
CA GLU A 454 -64.37 -26.03 -4.90
C GLU A 454 -63.96 -24.62 -4.51
N ARG A 455 -63.55 -23.81 -5.50
CA ARG A 455 -63.04 -22.43 -5.29
C ARG A 455 -63.54 -21.47 -6.34
N GLY A 456 -63.88 -20.23 -5.91
CA GLY A 456 -64.24 -19.15 -6.81
C GLY A 456 -65.50 -19.37 -7.66
N ALA A 457 -65.85 -18.41 -8.49
CA ALA A 457 -66.98 -18.49 -9.42
C ALA A 457 -66.68 -19.37 -10.65
N LEU A 458 -65.45 -19.50 -11.04
CA LEU A 458 -64.96 -20.38 -12.10
C LEU A 458 -63.72 -21.12 -11.59
N ASP A 459 -63.82 -22.46 -11.51
CA ASP A 459 -62.77 -23.35 -11.01
C ASP A 459 -62.41 -24.35 -12.12
N VAL A 460 -61.29 -24.10 -12.81
CA VAL A 460 -60.89 -24.84 -14.03
C VAL A 460 -59.69 -25.72 -13.73
N LYS A 461 -59.77 -27.00 -14.08
CA LYS A 461 -58.60 -27.90 -14.10
C LYS A 461 -58.06 -27.95 -15.53
N GLY A 462 -57.08 -27.11 -15.83
CA GLY A 462 -56.46 -26.99 -17.14
C GLY A 462 -56.25 -25.52 -17.51
N ASP A 463 -55.70 -25.30 -18.68
CA ASP A 463 -55.43 -23.95 -19.20
C ASP A 463 -56.75 -23.28 -19.69
N VAL A 464 -56.86 -21.98 -19.52
CA VAL A 464 -57.94 -21.17 -20.00
C VAL A 464 -57.46 -20.30 -21.16
N TYR A 465 -58.14 -20.43 -22.30
CA TYR A 465 -57.84 -19.65 -23.50
C TYR A 465 -58.99 -18.66 -23.79
N VAL A 466 -58.64 -17.46 -24.24
CA VAL A 466 -59.57 -16.46 -24.77
C VAL A 466 -59.05 -16.04 -26.14
N ASN A 467 -59.86 -16.28 -27.18
CA ASN A 467 -59.45 -16.03 -28.57
C ASN A 467 -58.09 -16.69 -28.91
N ASP A 468 -58.01 -18.01 -28.61
CA ASP A 468 -56.82 -18.83 -28.84
C ASP A 468 -55.52 -18.38 -28.12
N LYS A 469 -55.65 -17.52 -27.12
CA LYS A 469 -54.53 -17.03 -26.32
C LYS A 469 -54.71 -17.42 -24.85
N PRO A 470 -53.65 -17.91 -24.18
CA PRO A 470 -53.74 -18.22 -22.75
C PRO A 470 -53.94 -16.91 -21.94
N ILE A 471 -54.79 -17.00 -20.90
CA ILE A 471 -54.94 -15.89 -19.96
C ILE A 471 -53.68 -15.75 -19.12
N GLN A 472 -53.02 -14.61 -19.28
CA GLN A 472 -51.90 -14.20 -18.41
C GLN A 472 -52.38 -13.10 -17.46
N GLN A 473 -52.15 -13.24 -16.18
CA GLN A 473 -52.56 -12.24 -15.17
C GLN A 473 -51.67 -11.00 -15.17
N TYR A 474 -50.39 -11.15 -15.51
CA TYR A 474 -49.44 -10.05 -15.61
C TYR A 474 -48.56 -10.21 -16.83
N ARG A 475 -48.56 -9.23 -17.72
CA ARG A 475 -47.70 -9.21 -18.91
C ARG A 475 -46.45 -8.41 -18.64
N LEU A 476 -45.31 -9.07 -18.65
CA LEU A 476 -44.01 -8.42 -18.70
C LEU A 476 -43.55 -8.09 -20.12
N THR A 477 -44.24 -8.66 -21.12
CA THR A 477 -43.85 -8.55 -22.52
C THR A 477 -45.02 -8.07 -23.38
N ASP A 478 -44.74 -7.59 -24.57
CA ASP A 478 -45.74 -7.33 -25.64
C ASP A 478 -46.34 -8.65 -26.15
N ASN A 479 -47.27 -8.53 -27.13
CA ASN A 479 -47.94 -9.69 -27.72
C ASN A 479 -47.01 -10.65 -28.48
N ASN A 480 -45.75 -10.24 -28.73
CA ASN A 480 -44.74 -11.01 -29.46
C ASN A 480 -43.62 -11.53 -28.54
N GLY A 481 -43.77 -11.36 -27.23
CA GLY A 481 -42.75 -11.79 -26.24
C GLY A 481 -41.59 -10.82 -26.08
N GLY A 482 -41.57 -9.71 -26.76
CA GLY A 482 -40.57 -8.68 -26.62
C GLY A 482 -40.83 -7.77 -25.42
N LEU A 483 -39.79 -7.19 -24.83
CA LEU A 483 -39.96 -6.17 -23.80
C LEU A 483 -40.78 -4.99 -24.32
N SER A 484 -41.68 -4.48 -23.50
CA SER A 484 -42.59 -3.37 -23.88
C SER A 484 -41.82 -2.17 -24.39
N ARG A 485 -42.19 -1.67 -25.59
CA ARG A 485 -41.64 -0.43 -26.18
C ARG A 485 -42.36 0.76 -25.57
N GLY A 486 -41.72 1.49 -24.70
CA GLY A 486 -42.29 2.75 -24.21
C GLY A 486 -42.17 3.86 -25.24
N SER A 487 -43.28 4.53 -25.56
CA SER A 487 -43.31 5.73 -26.39
C SER A 487 -43.32 7.03 -25.58
N ALA A 488 -43.49 6.94 -24.28
CA ALA A 488 -43.55 8.07 -23.38
C ALA A 488 -42.15 8.55 -22.95
N GLN A 489 -42.05 9.79 -22.48
CA GLN A 489 -40.82 10.31 -21.86
C GLN A 489 -40.44 9.50 -20.63
N TRP A 490 -39.20 9.56 -20.20
CA TRP A 490 -38.71 8.84 -19.02
C TRP A 490 -39.52 9.12 -17.75
N ASP A 491 -40.01 10.36 -17.61
CA ASP A 491 -40.80 10.75 -16.45
C ASP A 491 -42.24 10.20 -16.49
N ASP A 492 -42.77 9.86 -17.67
CA ASP A 492 -44.10 9.22 -17.79
C ASP A 492 -44.09 7.78 -17.25
N ILE A 493 -42.97 7.08 -17.36
CA ILE A 493 -42.80 5.76 -16.73
C ILE A 493 -42.91 5.87 -15.22
N TRP A 494 -42.36 6.94 -14.69
CA TRP A 494 -42.40 7.24 -13.26
C TRP A 494 -43.83 7.53 -12.77
N ASN A 495 -44.61 8.20 -13.60
CA ASN A 495 -45.99 8.52 -13.28
C ASN A 495 -46.94 7.31 -13.27
N LYS A 496 -46.56 6.20 -13.90
CA LYS A 496 -47.39 4.98 -13.93
C LYS A 496 -47.35 4.18 -12.64
N GLN A 497 -46.40 4.46 -11.75
CA GLN A 497 -46.23 3.74 -10.46
C GLN A 497 -46.24 2.21 -10.63
N ALA A 498 -45.58 1.71 -11.66
CA ALA A 498 -45.56 0.30 -12.01
C ALA A 498 -44.10 -0.22 -12.11
N THR A 499 -43.88 -1.46 -11.68
CA THR A 499 -42.66 -2.15 -12.02
C THR A 499 -42.67 -2.55 -13.47
N GLU A 500 -41.77 -2.01 -14.25
CA GLU A 500 -41.69 -2.20 -15.70
C GLU A 500 -40.26 -2.46 -16.16
N PHE A 501 -40.16 -3.20 -17.26
CA PHE A 501 -38.94 -3.39 -18.02
C PHE A 501 -39.19 -3.01 -19.46
N GLY A 502 -38.24 -2.33 -20.08
CA GLY A 502 -38.40 -1.93 -21.46
C GLY A 502 -37.15 -1.40 -22.09
N TRP A 503 -37.24 -0.95 -23.29
CA TRP A 503 -36.18 -0.26 -23.98
C TRP A 503 -36.67 1.08 -24.52
N ARG A 504 -35.75 2.02 -24.63
CA ARG A 504 -36.02 3.37 -25.10
C ARG A 504 -35.06 3.77 -26.19
N ASN A 505 -35.62 4.55 -27.13
CA ASN A 505 -34.87 5.23 -28.17
C ASN A 505 -34.16 6.48 -27.60
N GLY A 506 -32.96 6.78 -28.09
CA GLY A 506 -32.04 7.76 -27.54
C GLY A 506 -32.41 9.24 -27.53
N LYS A 507 -33.55 9.70 -28.05
CA LYS A 507 -33.83 11.14 -28.27
C LYS A 507 -34.80 11.76 -27.26
N TYR A 508 -34.67 11.47 -25.99
CA TYR A 508 -35.51 12.10 -24.96
C TYR A 508 -34.68 13.05 -24.09
N ALA A 509 -35.28 14.16 -23.65
CA ALA A 509 -34.59 15.24 -22.95
C ALA A 509 -33.96 14.81 -21.62
N ASP A 510 -34.45 13.76 -20.99
CA ASP A 510 -33.98 13.21 -19.72
C ASP A 510 -33.13 11.96 -19.87
N ASN A 511 -32.68 11.61 -21.08
CA ASN A 511 -31.78 10.51 -21.31
C ASN A 511 -30.39 10.81 -20.69
N PRO A 512 -29.89 10.01 -19.76
CA PRO A 512 -28.62 10.30 -19.09
C PRO A 512 -27.38 10.26 -20.00
N THR A 513 -27.52 9.66 -21.19
CA THR A 513 -26.43 9.61 -22.19
C THR A 513 -26.65 10.58 -23.36
N GLY A 514 -27.72 11.34 -23.34
CA GLY A 514 -28.08 12.29 -24.40
C GLY A 514 -28.77 11.64 -25.61
N ASN A 515 -28.15 10.71 -26.30
CA ASN A 515 -28.67 10.12 -27.54
C ASN A 515 -28.58 8.60 -27.64
N ASP A 516 -28.09 7.90 -26.62
CA ASP A 516 -27.94 6.45 -26.66
C ASP A 516 -29.29 5.73 -26.48
N TRP A 517 -29.42 4.59 -27.12
CA TRP A 517 -30.52 3.67 -26.89
C TRP A 517 -30.21 2.85 -25.64
N GLY A 518 -31.23 2.54 -24.86
CA GLY A 518 -30.97 1.81 -23.64
C GLY A 518 -32.14 1.00 -23.13
N LEU A 519 -31.77 0.02 -22.28
CA LEU A 519 -32.72 -0.73 -21.48
C LEU A 519 -32.98 0.04 -20.19
N TYR A 520 -34.24 0.15 -19.83
CA TYR A 520 -34.61 0.66 -18.52
C TYR A 520 -35.30 -0.42 -17.71
N GLN A 521 -35.10 -0.31 -16.39
CA GLN A 521 -35.75 -1.14 -15.37
C GLN A 521 -36.32 -0.18 -14.34
N ASN A 522 -37.62 -0.26 -14.14
CA ASN A 522 -38.34 0.55 -13.18
C ASN A 522 -38.86 -0.36 -12.09
N PHE A 523 -38.37 -0.20 -10.87
CA PHE A 523 -38.82 -0.93 -9.71
C PHE A 523 -39.58 -0.01 -8.79
N TRP A 524 -40.83 -0.30 -8.58
CA TRP A 524 -41.70 0.48 -7.75
C TRP A 524 -41.95 -0.27 -6.43
N LEU A 525 -41.63 0.36 -5.29
CA LEU A 525 -41.80 -0.26 -4.00
C LEU A 525 -43.19 -0.02 -3.43
N ASP A 526 -43.64 1.24 -3.49
CA ASP A 526 -44.97 1.69 -3.05
C ASP A 526 -45.35 2.97 -3.81
N SER A 527 -46.48 3.59 -3.45
CA SER A 527 -46.92 4.84 -4.10
C SER A 527 -45.97 6.03 -3.95
N TRP A 528 -44.90 5.88 -3.15
CA TRP A 528 -44.03 6.97 -2.75
C TRP A 528 -42.54 6.73 -3.06
N LYS A 529 -42.14 5.52 -3.35
CA LYS A 529 -40.73 5.15 -3.51
C LYS A 529 -40.50 4.21 -4.69
N GLY A 530 -39.42 4.43 -5.38
CA GLY A 530 -38.99 3.58 -6.49
C GLY A 530 -37.53 3.85 -6.89
N VAL A 531 -37.02 2.99 -7.72
CA VAL A 531 -35.73 3.15 -8.36
C VAL A 531 -35.84 2.85 -9.85
N GLN A 532 -35.14 3.63 -10.63
CA GLN A 532 -35.06 3.46 -12.08
C GLN A 532 -33.60 3.23 -12.45
N PHE A 533 -33.33 2.20 -13.22
CA PHE A 533 -32.06 1.93 -13.84
C PHE A 533 -32.09 2.14 -15.32
N PHE A 534 -30.98 2.55 -15.90
CA PHE A 534 -30.81 2.69 -17.34
C PHE A 534 -29.44 2.18 -17.76
N THR A 535 -29.41 1.33 -18.78
CA THR A 535 -28.19 0.82 -19.39
C THR A 535 -28.14 1.31 -20.83
N GLY A 536 -27.17 2.15 -21.17
CA GLY A 536 -26.91 2.58 -22.52
C GLY A 536 -26.30 1.43 -23.35
N ILE A 537 -26.95 1.06 -24.44
CA ILE A 537 -26.57 -0.12 -25.24
C ILE A 537 -25.27 0.15 -26.02
N THR A 538 -25.14 1.35 -26.56
CA THR A 538 -23.97 1.73 -27.39
C THR A 538 -22.85 2.27 -26.57
N SER A 539 -23.15 3.03 -25.50
CA SER A 539 -22.15 3.65 -24.62
C SER A 539 -21.58 2.70 -23.58
N ASN A 540 -22.24 1.56 -23.35
CA ASN A 540 -21.91 0.61 -22.27
C ASN A 540 -21.88 1.28 -20.89
N ARG A 541 -22.69 2.30 -20.65
CA ARG A 541 -22.78 3.07 -19.42
C ARG A 541 -24.02 2.69 -18.63
N PHE A 542 -23.90 2.65 -17.32
CA PHE A 542 -24.98 2.24 -16.43
C PHE A 542 -25.36 3.36 -15.46
N PHE A 543 -26.65 3.67 -15.35
CA PHE A 543 -27.16 4.78 -14.56
C PHE A 543 -28.29 4.32 -13.65
N PHE A 544 -28.49 5.03 -12.55
CA PHE A 544 -29.68 4.88 -11.72
C PHE A 544 -30.14 6.22 -11.18
N ARG A 545 -31.42 6.28 -10.85
CA ARG A 545 -32.03 7.37 -10.08
C ARG A 545 -33.10 6.83 -9.15
N THR A 546 -33.39 7.56 -8.09
CA THR A 546 -34.39 7.17 -7.09
C THR A 546 -35.47 8.19 -7.00
N TYR A 547 -36.68 7.74 -6.68
CA TYR A 547 -37.82 8.55 -6.37
C TYR A 547 -38.14 8.44 -4.88
N ASN A 548 -38.48 9.59 -4.26
CA ASN A 548 -38.94 9.67 -2.88
C ASN A 548 -39.94 10.81 -2.76
N SER A 549 -41.04 10.61 -2.07
CA SER A 549 -42.23 11.47 -2.02
C SER A 549 -42.06 12.94 -1.62
N GLY A 550 -40.94 13.25 -0.96
CA GLY A 550 -40.64 14.62 -0.57
C GLY A 550 -40.27 15.56 -1.71
N ASN A 551 -39.97 15.01 -2.90
CA ASN A 551 -39.54 15.78 -4.06
C ASN A 551 -40.04 15.12 -5.37
N ARG A 552 -41.29 15.29 -5.65
CA ARG A 552 -41.99 14.64 -6.79
C ARG A 552 -41.33 14.84 -8.17
N TRP A 553 -40.45 15.82 -8.29
CA TRP A 553 -39.85 16.25 -9.56
C TRP A 553 -38.37 16.65 -9.51
N ALA A 554 -37.75 16.56 -8.38
CA ALA A 554 -36.33 16.74 -8.28
C ALA A 554 -35.73 15.47 -7.92
N PRO A 555 -35.37 14.94 -8.74
CA PRO A 555 -34.13 14.52 -8.87
C PRO A 555 -33.69 14.01 -9.97
N THR A 556 -33.90 14.63 -10.53
CA THR A 556 -33.56 14.00 -11.65
C THR A 556 -32.21 14.02 -12.21
N GLN A 557 -31.26 14.11 -11.42
CA GLN A 557 -29.92 13.79 -11.86
C GLN A 557 -29.70 12.28 -11.76
N TRP A 558 -29.58 11.69 -12.92
CA TRP A 558 -29.04 10.34 -13.02
C TRP A 558 -27.68 10.27 -12.39
N LYS A 559 -27.42 9.23 -11.61
CA LYS A 559 -26.11 8.88 -11.09
C LYS A 559 -25.54 7.78 -11.96
N GLU A 560 -24.34 7.99 -12.46
CA GLU A 560 -23.61 6.97 -13.21
C GLU A 560 -22.90 6.02 -12.27
N ILE A 561 -22.96 4.75 -12.56
CA ILE A 561 -22.15 3.75 -11.91
C ILE A 561 -20.84 3.64 -12.70
N VAL A 562 -19.81 4.18 -12.13
CA VAL A 562 -18.45 4.15 -12.69
C VAL A 562 -17.86 2.77 -12.45
N THR A 563 -17.37 2.14 -13.50
CA THR A 563 -16.69 0.83 -13.41
C THR A 563 -15.21 1.01 -13.13
N LYS A 564 -14.54 -0.09 -12.84
CA LYS A 564 -13.08 -0.09 -12.65
C LYS A 564 -12.33 0.42 -13.89
N ASP A 565 -12.89 0.21 -15.06
CA ASP A 565 -12.27 0.64 -16.32
C ASP A 565 -12.43 2.14 -16.56
N ASP A 566 -13.47 2.75 -15.97
CA ASP A 566 -13.72 4.19 -16.07
C ASP A 566 -12.81 5.02 -15.15
N ILE A 567 -12.23 4.39 -14.13
CA ILE A 567 -11.38 5.07 -13.12
C ILE A 567 -9.88 4.89 -13.36
N GLN A 568 -9.51 4.59 -14.58
CA GLN A 568 -8.08 4.40 -14.90
C GLN A 568 -7.36 5.74 -15.01
N SER A 569 -6.16 5.76 -14.44
CA SER A 569 -5.23 6.87 -14.63
C SER A 569 -4.66 6.83 -16.05
N THR A 570 -4.33 8.00 -16.59
CA THR A 570 -3.61 8.04 -17.87
C THR A 570 -2.24 7.37 -17.75
N THR A 571 -1.75 6.81 -18.83
CA THR A 571 -0.39 6.28 -18.87
C THR A 571 0.64 7.41 -18.69
N TRP A 572 1.78 7.08 -18.08
CA TRP A 572 2.87 8.03 -17.92
C TRP A 572 3.44 8.46 -19.27
N GLN A 573 3.53 9.77 -19.48
CA GLN A 573 4.03 10.41 -20.71
C GLN A 573 5.26 11.26 -20.40
N ASN A 574 6.24 11.26 -21.27
CA ASN A 574 7.42 12.10 -21.12
C ASN A 574 7.05 13.57 -21.31
N LEU A 575 7.50 14.42 -20.40
CA LEU A 575 7.39 15.88 -20.55
C LEU A 575 8.41 16.34 -21.60
N PRO A 576 7.99 17.02 -22.68
CA PRO A 576 8.93 17.66 -23.60
C PRO A 576 9.72 18.76 -22.89
N LEU A 577 11.01 18.53 -22.68
CA LEU A 577 11.88 19.48 -21.99
C LEU A 577 12.39 20.55 -22.95
N GLN A 578 12.65 21.75 -22.41
CA GLN A 578 13.00 22.97 -23.14
C GLN A 578 14.22 23.65 -22.51
N ASN A 579 14.75 24.68 -23.17
CA ASN A 579 15.84 25.55 -22.68
C ASN A 579 17.07 24.79 -22.18
N GLY A 580 17.43 23.73 -22.89
CA GLY A 580 18.60 22.92 -22.58
C GLY A 580 18.40 21.87 -21.52
N TRP A 581 17.22 21.79 -20.88
CA TRP A 581 16.89 20.69 -19.98
C TRP A 581 16.83 19.37 -20.72
N THR A 582 17.42 18.34 -20.15
CA THR A 582 17.39 16.97 -20.65
C THR A 582 17.03 16.02 -19.51
N HIS A 583 16.38 14.92 -19.83
CA HIS A 583 16.10 13.89 -18.84
C HIS A 583 17.40 13.30 -18.28
N HIS A 584 17.43 13.06 -16.99
CA HIS A 584 18.63 12.56 -16.34
C HIS A 584 18.78 11.05 -16.57
N GLN A 585 19.87 10.59 -17.18
CA GLN A 585 20.03 9.20 -17.64
C GLN A 585 20.00 8.14 -16.52
N GLN A 586 20.28 8.52 -15.27
CA GLN A 586 20.31 7.60 -14.13
C GLN A 586 18.97 7.51 -13.38
N TYR A 587 17.98 8.31 -13.74
CA TYR A 587 16.69 8.39 -13.08
C TYR A 587 15.57 8.30 -14.11
N ASN A 588 14.34 8.19 -13.65
CA ASN A 588 13.19 8.25 -14.55
C ASN A 588 13.19 9.59 -15.31
N ASN A 589 12.78 9.55 -16.56
CA ASN A 589 12.47 10.77 -17.31
C ASN A 589 11.46 11.61 -16.55
N ILE A 590 11.50 12.94 -16.69
CA ILE A 590 10.36 13.73 -16.21
C ILE A 590 9.13 13.34 -17.01
N GLN A 591 8.15 12.82 -16.33
CA GLN A 591 6.89 12.30 -16.87
C GLN A 591 5.72 12.88 -16.10
N PHE A 592 4.57 12.87 -16.74
CA PHE A 592 3.31 13.25 -16.14
C PHE A 592 2.25 12.18 -16.40
N SER A 593 1.31 12.07 -15.48
CA SER A 593 0.11 11.22 -15.60
C SER A 593 -1.03 11.87 -14.84
N LYS A 594 -2.25 11.52 -15.16
CA LYS A 594 -3.44 12.05 -14.52
C LYS A 594 -4.35 10.94 -14.03
N THR A 595 -4.81 11.05 -12.82
CA THR A 595 -5.84 10.16 -12.28
C THR A 595 -7.23 10.53 -12.80
N PHE A 596 -8.15 9.62 -12.70
CA PHE A 596 -9.54 9.80 -13.15
C PHE A 596 -10.24 11.00 -12.47
N ASP A 597 -9.88 11.30 -11.23
CA ASP A 597 -10.42 12.43 -10.46
C ASP A 597 -9.69 13.75 -10.73
N GLY A 598 -8.79 13.77 -11.71
CA GLY A 598 -8.14 14.98 -12.18
C GLY A 598 -6.89 15.40 -11.42
N VAL A 599 -6.25 14.51 -10.66
CA VAL A 599 -4.95 14.81 -10.07
C VAL A 599 -3.85 14.49 -11.07
N VAL A 600 -3.03 15.47 -11.36
CA VAL A 600 -1.85 15.34 -12.21
C VAL A 600 -0.63 15.12 -11.32
N TYR A 601 0.11 14.08 -11.62
CA TYR A 601 1.37 13.73 -10.99
C TYR A 601 2.53 13.97 -11.94
N LEU A 602 3.62 14.48 -11.41
CA LEU A 602 4.92 14.50 -12.08
C LEU A 602 5.85 13.52 -11.40
N ARG A 603 6.78 12.97 -12.16
CA ARG A 603 7.89 12.16 -11.63
C ARG A 603 9.12 12.30 -12.49
N GLY A 604 10.26 11.97 -11.93
CA GLY A 604 11.54 11.88 -12.64
C GLY A 604 12.46 13.05 -12.44
N SER A 605 13.55 13.04 -13.17
CA SER A 605 14.63 14.03 -13.00
C SER A 605 15.14 14.57 -14.34
N ALA A 606 15.59 15.82 -14.30
CA ALA A 606 16.23 16.47 -15.43
C ALA A 606 17.53 17.17 -15.02
N HIS A 607 18.37 17.49 -16.00
CA HIS A 607 19.64 18.20 -15.81
C HIS A 607 20.01 19.05 -17.04
N LYS A 608 21.12 19.78 -16.95
CA LYS A 608 21.76 20.58 -18.01
C LYS A 608 20.98 21.80 -18.50
N GLY A 609 19.87 22.15 -17.90
CA GLY A 609 19.04 23.26 -18.34
C GLY A 609 19.49 24.65 -17.82
N LYS A 610 18.86 25.67 -18.34
CA LYS A 610 19.04 27.06 -17.83
C LYS A 610 18.25 27.20 -16.53
N THR A 611 18.88 27.79 -15.50
CA THR A 611 18.34 27.93 -14.16
C THR A 611 17.89 29.35 -13.81
N ALA A 612 17.93 30.27 -14.76
CA ALA A 612 17.44 31.64 -14.54
C ALA A 612 15.95 31.65 -14.23
N ASN A 613 15.52 32.51 -13.31
CA ASN A 613 14.11 32.67 -12.97
C ASN A 613 13.26 32.87 -14.24
N GLU A 614 12.06 32.32 -14.26
CA GLU A 614 11.11 32.30 -15.39
C GLU A 614 11.55 31.45 -16.60
N THR A 615 12.66 30.74 -16.52
CA THR A 615 13.03 29.82 -17.59
C THR A 615 12.07 28.62 -17.63
N VAL A 616 11.49 28.34 -18.79
CA VAL A 616 10.61 27.19 -19.00
C VAL A 616 11.43 25.90 -19.03
N ILE A 617 11.09 24.96 -18.16
CA ILE A 617 11.69 23.62 -18.10
C ILE A 617 11.01 22.69 -19.11
N GLY A 618 9.71 22.79 -19.22
CA GLY A 618 8.86 22.02 -20.12
C GLY A 618 7.42 22.51 -20.09
N THR A 619 6.57 22.01 -20.96
CA THR A 619 5.18 22.46 -21.06
C THR A 619 4.23 21.28 -21.04
N LEU A 620 3.31 21.26 -20.07
CA LEU A 620 2.24 20.27 -19.96
C LEU A 620 1.22 20.47 -21.08
N PRO A 621 0.74 19.41 -21.74
CA PRO A 621 -0.29 19.51 -22.77
C PRO A 621 -1.65 19.93 -22.19
N VAL A 622 -2.55 20.35 -23.05
CA VAL A 622 -3.96 20.62 -22.67
C VAL A 622 -4.56 19.38 -22.03
N GLY A 623 -5.32 19.56 -20.95
CA GLY A 623 -5.90 18.47 -20.16
C GLY A 623 -5.04 17.97 -18.99
N PHE A 624 -3.81 18.54 -18.84
CA PHE A 624 -2.92 18.30 -17.70
C PHE A 624 -2.45 19.60 -17.04
N ARG A 625 -3.09 20.72 -17.36
CA ARG A 625 -2.68 22.04 -16.90
C ARG A 625 -3.51 22.47 -15.70
N PRO A 626 -2.91 23.13 -14.71
CA PRO A 626 -3.68 23.67 -13.59
C PRO A 626 -4.55 24.84 -14.07
N THR A 627 -5.68 25.05 -13.41
CA THR A 627 -6.58 26.17 -13.69
C THR A 627 -6.00 27.52 -13.29
N GLN A 628 -5.09 27.53 -12.33
CA GLN A 628 -4.37 28.70 -11.84
C GLN A 628 -2.89 28.38 -11.69
N THR A 629 -2.04 29.40 -11.66
CA THR A 629 -0.61 29.22 -11.41
C THR A 629 -0.36 28.62 -10.03
N LEU A 630 0.44 27.58 -9.97
CA LEU A 630 0.85 26.89 -8.75
C LEU A 630 2.37 27.05 -8.54
N PHE A 631 2.77 27.11 -7.29
CA PHE A 631 4.16 26.99 -6.90
C PHE A 631 4.35 25.67 -6.19
N VAL A 632 5.29 24.87 -6.67
CA VAL A 632 5.53 23.51 -6.19
C VAL A 632 6.99 23.35 -5.80
N SER A 633 7.20 22.44 -4.85
CA SER A 633 8.53 22.09 -4.37
C SER A 633 9.09 20.92 -5.18
N ALA A 634 10.33 21.06 -5.63
CA ALA A 634 11.13 20.01 -6.25
C ALA A 634 12.44 19.88 -5.46
N LEU A 635 13.25 18.89 -5.75
CA LEU A 635 14.55 18.72 -5.12
C LEU A 635 15.65 19.06 -6.13
N ASN A 636 16.69 19.75 -5.66
CA ASN A 636 17.92 20.03 -6.42
C ASN A 636 19.07 19.09 -6.02
N ASN A 637 20.22 19.24 -6.66
CA ASN A 637 21.39 18.40 -6.45
C ASN A 637 21.95 18.40 -5.01
N SER A 638 21.67 19.42 -4.23
CA SER A 638 22.05 19.48 -2.81
C SER A 638 20.98 18.95 -1.86
N TYR A 639 19.98 18.26 -2.39
CA TYR A 639 18.79 17.78 -1.67
C TYR A 639 18.03 18.88 -0.93
N THR A 640 18.18 20.12 -1.38
CA THR A 640 17.41 21.25 -0.88
C THR A 640 16.22 21.52 -1.78
N VAL A 641 15.24 22.23 -1.23
CA VAL A 641 14.02 22.52 -1.96
C VAL A 641 14.27 23.55 -3.05
N ALA A 642 14.00 23.16 -4.28
CA ALA A 642 13.84 24.06 -5.42
C ALA A 642 12.37 24.45 -5.56
N THR A 643 12.08 25.65 -5.97
CA THR A 643 10.72 26.09 -6.26
C THR A 643 10.51 26.18 -7.76
N LEU A 644 9.45 25.55 -8.23
CA LEU A 644 8.98 25.64 -9.62
C LEU A 644 7.62 26.33 -9.66
N GLY A 645 7.33 27.05 -10.74
CA GLY A 645 6.00 27.53 -11.07
C GLY A 645 5.37 26.63 -12.13
N ILE A 646 4.15 26.18 -11.93
CA ILE A 646 3.34 25.51 -12.96
C ILE A 646 2.22 26.46 -13.34
N TYR A 647 2.27 27.00 -14.55
CA TYR A 647 1.35 28.02 -15.01
C TYR A 647 0.10 27.42 -15.67
N SER A 648 -0.97 28.19 -15.70
CA SER A 648 -2.22 27.75 -16.33
C SER A 648 -2.10 27.47 -17.85
N ASN A 649 -1.08 28.04 -18.52
CA ASN A 649 -0.74 27.70 -19.90
C ASN A 649 0.03 26.36 -20.03
N GLY A 650 0.38 25.73 -18.91
CA GLY A 650 1.10 24.45 -18.83
C GLY A 650 2.60 24.60 -18.66
N ASN A 651 3.18 25.79 -18.73
CA ASN A 651 4.62 25.98 -18.57
C ASN A 651 5.05 25.64 -17.13
N ILE A 652 6.04 24.78 -17.01
CA ILE A 652 6.78 24.55 -15.77
C ILE A 652 8.03 25.39 -15.82
N VAL A 653 8.15 26.33 -14.91
CA VAL A 653 9.22 27.34 -14.93
C VAL A 653 10.06 27.31 -13.67
N VAL A 654 11.29 27.70 -13.81
CA VAL A 654 12.22 27.92 -12.70
C VAL A 654 11.76 29.14 -11.88
N LYS A 655 11.70 28.98 -10.54
CA LYS A 655 11.43 30.09 -9.63
C LYS A 655 12.62 30.42 -8.73
N SER A 656 13.06 29.45 -7.95
CA SER A 656 14.22 29.66 -7.08
C SER A 656 14.91 28.33 -6.75
N ASN A 657 16.19 28.44 -6.46
CA ASN A 657 17.03 27.33 -5.98
C ASN A 657 17.04 26.10 -6.91
N VAL A 658 16.86 26.30 -8.21
CA VAL A 658 16.96 25.22 -9.20
C VAL A 658 18.42 25.07 -9.63
N ASP A 659 18.91 23.85 -9.63
CA ASP A 659 20.28 23.50 -10.03
C ASP A 659 20.25 22.77 -11.39
N ALA A 660 21.17 23.15 -12.27
CA ALA A 660 21.29 22.53 -13.59
C ALA A 660 21.90 21.12 -13.55
N THR A 661 22.48 20.69 -12.43
CA THR A 661 23.11 19.38 -12.29
C THR A 661 22.06 18.29 -12.06
N TRP A 662 21.08 18.59 -11.24
CA TRP A 662 20.00 17.67 -10.95
C TRP A 662 18.76 18.40 -10.40
N LEU A 663 17.63 18.14 -11.01
CA LEU A 663 16.31 18.60 -10.58
C LEU A 663 15.35 17.42 -10.59
N ASN A 664 14.74 17.11 -9.46
CA ASN A 664 13.80 16.00 -9.29
C ASN A 664 12.39 16.49 -8.93
N VAL A 665 11.38 15.92 -9.59
CA VAL A 665 9.97 16.30 -9.44
C VAL A 665 9.07 15.15 -8.96
N ASP A 666 9.64 14.09 -8.37
CA ASP A 666 8.87 12.87 -7.99
C ASP A 666 7.71 13.13 -7.02
N ASN A 667 7.74 14.21 -6.26
CA ASN A 667 6.71 14.52 -5.26
C ASN A 667 5.74 15.62 -5.68
N VAL A 668 5.74 16.00 -6.95
CA VAL A 668 4.86 17.05 -7.45
C VAL A 668 3.53 16.47 -7.90
N ALA A 669 2.46 16.88 -7.25
CA ALA A 669 1.09 16.54 -7.63
C ALA A 669 0.19 17.77 -7.48
N PHE A 670 -0.80 17.91 -8.36
CA PHE A 670 -1.79 18.99 -8.30
C PHE A 670 -3.09 18.58 -8.99
N LYS A 671 -4.18 19.21 -8.60
CA LYS A 671 -5.50 18.99 -9.21
C LYS A 671 -5.75 20.01 -10.31
N ILE A 672 -6.33 19.57 -11.43
CA ILE A 672 -6.69 20.44 -12.56
C ILE A 672 -8.19 20.76 -12.56
#